data_832baffd5e6e085a32ff51cfcff3c82a
#
_entry.id   832baffd5e6e085a32ff51cfcff3c82a
#
_cell.length_a   1.000
_cell.length_b   1.000
_cell.length_c   1.000
_cell.angle_alpha   90.00
_cell.angle_beta   90.00
_cell.angle_gamma   90.00
#
_symmetry.space_group_name_H-M   'P 1'
#
loop_
_entity.id
_entity.type
_entity.pdbx_description
1 polymer ?
#
loop_
_entity_poly.entity_id
_entity_poly.type
_entity_poly.pdbx_seq_one_letter_code
_entity_poly.pdbx_strand_id
1 'polypeptide(L)'
;MKEEERINQLREELHAHNYRYYVENAPVISDQEFDTLMRELQELEARHPEMHDDNSPTQRVGSDLGGEFQQVAHRYPMLSLANTYNRQEVAEWYESVSKGLHGADFEVCCEMKYDGLSISLTYENGRLVRGVTRGDGVHGDDVTANVRTIRCIPLVLTGDDYPQDFEIRGEILMPWKVFENLNAEREKAEEPLFANPRNAASGTLKSQSSALVASRRLDAYLYYILGAELPSDSHYDNLEHARQWGFKISEGMMKAHSLEEIYAFIDKWDTERKNLPVATDGIVLKVNSLAQQRQLGYTAKSPRWAIAYKFKAERERTRLLGVTFQVGRTGAVTPVANMEPVQLAGTMVKRATLNNEDFIRSFDLHLGDYVYVEKGGEIIPKIVGVDVESREEGALPVEFVKTCPECGTPLVRYEGEAVHYCPNDATCPPQIKGRIEHFISRKAMNIDSLGPETVDEYYRRRLIRNVADLYDITVQDINGDGSRERSARKIVEGIKASCQVPFERVVFALGIRLVGETSAKILARHFKNIDALMNATLDQLTQIDGIGEVMAKSVITYFHTPENVEIVERLRGYGLQMSLTEEQLASTTDILAGKTIVISGVFQKHSRDEYKAMIEQNGGKNTGSISAKTSMVLAGENMGPAKLQKAEKLGVRIINEDEFLEMIAQNA
;
A
#
# COMPACT_ATOMS: atom_id res chain seq x y z
N MET A 1 20.24 21.96 -42.65
CA MET A 1 19.82 20.88 -41.77
C MET A 1 18.37 20.57 -42.15
N LYS A 2 18.02 19.31 -42.36
CA LYS A 2 16.62 18.95 -42.62
C LYS A 2 15.82 19.19 -41.32
N GLU A 3 14.54 19.57 -41.43
CA GLU A 3 13.72 19.86 -40.26
C GLU A 3 13.65 18.64 -39.31
N GLU A 4 13.60 17.45 -39.80
CA GLU A 4 13.67 16.17 -39.05
C GLU A 4 14.95 16.03 -38.23
N GLU A 5 16.12 16.38 -38.80
CA GLU A 5 17.40 16.37 -38.08
C GLU A 5 17.39 17.41 -36.93
N ARG A 6 16.77 18.57 -37.19
CA ARG A 6 16.67 19.64 -36.18
C ARG A 6 15.74 19.26 -35.02
N ILE A 7 14.62 18.58 -35.28
CA ILE A 7 13.72 18.04 -34.25
C ILE A 7 14.50 17.12 -33.30
N ASN A 8 15.22 16.15 -33.88
CA ASN A 8 15.97 15.19 -33.04
C ASN A 8 17.06 15.88 -32.21
N GLN A 9 17.80 16.82 -32.84
CA GLN A 9 18.83 17.59 -32.12
C GLN A 9 18.22 18.41 -30.97
N LEU A 10 17.08 19.10 -31.18
CA LEU A 10 16.41 19.88 -30.13
C LEU A 10 15.90 19.00 -28.99
N ARG A 11 15.40 17.81 -29.29
CA ARG A 11 14.99 16.84 -28.28
C ARG A 11 16.16 16.45 -27.37
N GLU A 12 17.29 16.07 -27.97
CA GLU A 12 18.50 15.70 -27.22
C GLU A 12 19.02 16.87 -26.38
N GLU A 13 19.10 18.06 -26.97
CA GLU A 13 19.58 19.26 -26.31
C GLU A 13 18.69 19.66 -25.11
N LEU A 14 17.38 19.67 -25.29
CA LEU A 14 16.42 19.98 -24.23
C LEU A 14 16.35 18.92 -23.13
N HIS A 15 16.53 17.64 -23.45
CA HIS A 15 16.69 16.59 -22.43
C HIS A 15 17.94 16.82 -21.59
N ALA A 16 19.07 17.13 -22.20
CA ALA A 16 20.32 17.41 -21.50
C ALA A 16 20.21 18.66 -20.62
N HIS A 17 19.54 19.73 -21.08
CA HIS A 17 19.29 20.93 -20.26
C HIS A 17 18.34 20.67 -19.10
N ASN A 18 17.27 19.88 -19.27
CA ASN A 18 16.40 19.46 -18.18
C ASN A 18 17.16 18.67 -17.11
N TYR A 19 18.03 17.76 -17.53
CA TYR A 19 18.86 16.97 -16.60
C TYR A 19 19.79 17.88 -15.77
N ARG A 20 20.52 18.78 -16.43
CA ARG A 20 21.43 19.71 -15.74
C ARG A 20 20.70 20.64 -14.78
N TYR A 21 19.53 21.11 -15.14
CA TYR A 21 18.73 22.02 -14.29
C TYR A 21 18.09 21.31 -13.09
N TYR A 22 17.38 20.17 -13.33
CA TYR A 22 16.54 19.56 -12.31
C TYR A 22 17.22 18.42 -11.53
N VAL A 23 18.27 17.83 -12.03
CA VAL A 23 19.00 16.73 -11.38
C VAL A 23 20.36 17.20 -10.85
N GLU A 24 21.16 17.86 -11.68
CA GLU A 24 22.50 18.34 -11.28
C GLU A 24 22.49 19.70 -10.57
N ASN A 25 21.40 20.46 -10.62
CA ASN A 25 21.33 21.86 -10.16
C ASN A 25 22.41 22.77 -10.75
N ALA A 26 22.85 22.50 -11.97
CA ALA A 26 23.93 23.17 -12.68
C ALA A 26 23.51 23.62 -14.09
N PRO A 27 22.55 24.58 -14.21
CA PRO A 27 22.11 25.05 -15.51
C PRO A 27 23.23 25.75 -16.26
N VAL A 28 23.33 25.48 -17.57
CA VAL A 28 24.35 26.10 -18.47
C VAL A 28 23.76 27.06 -19.48
N ILE A 29 22.43 27.19 -19.53
CA ILE A 29 21.69 28.18 -20.31
C ILE A 29 20.68 28.91 -19.42
N SER A 30 20.26 30.09 -19.86
CA SER A 30 19.20 30.84 -19.17
C SER A 30 17.81 30.24 -19.46
N ASP A 31 16.84 30.54 -18.59
CA ASP A 31 15.44 30.14 -18.80
C ASP A 31 14.89 30.67 -20.14
N GLN A 32 15.30 31.88 -20.55
CA GLN A 32 14.88 32.47 -21.82
C GLN A 32 15.42 31.71 -23.03
N GLU A 33 16.67 31.23 -22.98
CA GLU A 33 17.26 30.40 -24.03
C GLU A 33 16.57 29.05 -24.08
N PHE A 34 16.31 28.42 -22.94
CA PHE A 34 15.55 27.17 -22.86
C PHE A 34 14.15 27.31 -23.47
N ASP A 35 13.39 28.35 -23.10
CA ASP A 35 12.05 28.61 -23.63
C ASP A 35 12.06 28.87 -25.15
N THR A 36 13.14 29.45 -25.67
CA THR A 36 13.30 29.67 -27.12
C THR A 36 13.50 28.34 -27.86
N LEU A 37 14.37 27.46 -27.38
CA LEU A 37 14.57 26.13 -27.94
C LEU A 37 13.30 25.26 -27.84
N MET A 38 12.58 25.34 -26.73
CA MET A 38 11.32 24.63 -26.54
C MET A 38 10.25 25.08 -27.51
N ARG A 39 10.14 26.38 -27.78
CA ARG A 39 9.18 26.93 -28.76
C ARG A 39 9.54 26.49 -30.17
N GLU A 40 10.82 26.54 -30.54
CA GLU A 40 11.31 26.04 -31.85
C GLU A 40 10.92 24.58 -32.05
N LEU A 41 11.11 23.73 -31.02
CA LEU A 41 10.74 22.32 -31.08
C LEU A 41 9.22 22.14 -31.24
N GLN A 42 8.40 22.88 -30.50
CA GLN A 42 6.94 22.83 -30.59
C GLN A 42 6.45 23.20 -31.99
N GLU A 43 7.00 24.24 -32.61
CA GLU A 43 6.65 24.69 -33.96
C GLU A 43 7.05 23.66 -35.02
N LEU A 44 8.22 23.02 -34.87
CA LEU A 44 8.68 21.96 -35.77
C LEU A 44 7.83 20.69 -35.64
N GLU A 45 7.55 20.22 -34.46
CA GLU A 45 6.71 19.04 -34.22
C GLU A 45 5.26 19.26 -34.71
N ALA A 46 4.72 20.47 -34.58
CA ALA A 46 3.40 20.80 -35.14
C ALA A 46 3.35 20.70 -36.66
N ARG A 47 4.47 20.95 -37.36
CA ARG A 47 4.59 20.80 -38.80
C ARG A 47 4.88 19.37 -39.26
N HIS A 48 5.40 18.54 -38.34
CA HIS A 48 5.79 17.15 -38.60
C HIS A 48 5.07 16.17 -37.66
N PRO A 49 3.72 16.03 -37.73
CA PRO A 49 2.95 15.16 -36.85
C PRO A 49 3.34 13.67 -36.98
N GLU A 50 3.94 13.27 -38.12
CA GLU A 50 4.50 11.92 -38.36
C GLU A 50 5.70 11.61 -37.43
N MET A 51 6.36 12.65 -36.93
CA MET A 51 7.46 12.52 -35.95
C MET A 51 7.00 12.60 -34.49
N HIS A 52 5.70 12.39 -34.25
CA HIS A 52 5.18 12.40 -32.90
C HIS A 52 5.96 11.43 -31.98
N ASP A 53 6.35 11.92 -30.82
CA ASP A 53 7.08 11.14 -29.81
C ASP A 53 6.52 11.47 -28.41
N ASP A 54 5.89 10.50 -27.76
CA ASP A 54 5.34 10.62 -26.40
C ASP A 54 6.38 11.04 -25.36
N ASN A 55 7.67 10.82 -25.63
CA ASN A 55 8.77 11.19 -24.76
C ASN A 55 9.50 12.47 -25.20
N SER A 56 8.95 13.23 -26.14
CA SER A 56 9.48 14.56 -26.47
C SER A 56 9.41 15.48 -25.24
N PRO A 57 10.40 16.39 -25.05
CA PRO A 57 10.32 17.44 -24.04
C PRO A 57 9.02 18.25 -24.09
N THR A 58 8.41 18.40 -25.28
CA THR A 58 7.14 19.13 -25.49
C THR A 58 5.95 18.41 -24.86
N GLN A 59 5.99 17.08 -24.66
CA GLN A 59 4.95 16.29 -24.02
C GLN A 59 4.92 16.41 -22.49
N ARG A 60 5.90 17.10 -21.90
CA ARG A 60 5.88 17.46 -20.48
C ARG A 60 4.85 18.56 -20.14
N VAL A 61 4.22 19.15 -21.13
CA VAL A 61 3.12 20.09 -20.95
C VAL A 61 1.86 19.27 -20.67
N GLY A 62 1.33 19.42 -19.46
CA GLY A 62 0.12 18.70 -19.03
C GLY A 62 -1.11 19.10 -19.83
N SER A 63 -2.07 18.16 -19.90
CA SER A 63 -3.39 18.34 -20.52
C SER A 63 -4.48 18.38 -19.44
N ASP A 64 -5.55 19.13 -19.64
CA ASP A 64 -6.75 19.14 -18.79
C ASP A 64 -7.73 17.98 -19.17
N LEU A 65 -7.40 17.21 -20.20
CA LEU A 65 -8.20 16.10 -20.70
C LEU A 65 -7.73 14.79 -20.07
N GLY A 66 -8.00 14.57 -18.77
CA GLY A 66 -7.74 13.33 -18.07
C GLY A 66 -9.03 12.52 -17.85
N GLY A 67 -8.96 11.21 -18.15
CA GLY A 67 -9.97 10.22 -17.72
C GLY A 67 -9.63 9.63 -16.35
N GLU A 68 -10.46 8.70 -15.85
CA GLU A 68 -10.11 7.91 -14.66
C GLU A 68 -8.85 7.09 -14.91
N PHE A 69 -8.02 6.94 -13.85
CA PHE A 69 -6.81 6.14 -13.96
C PHE A 69 -7.14 4.66 -14.14
N GLN A 70 -6.53 4.04 -15.16
CA GLN A 70 -6.61 2.61 -15.34
C GLN A 70 -5.80 1.91 -14.26
N GLN A 71 -6.35 0.84 -13.68
CA GLN A 71 -5.61 -0.02 -12.77
C GLN A 71 -4.76 -1.03 -13.55
N VAL A 72 -3.51 -1.15 -13.16
CA VAL A 72 -2.51 -2.03 -13.79
C VAL A 72 -1.88 -2.92 -12.75
N ALA A 73 -1.71 -4.21 -13.08
CA ALA A 73 -0.96 -5.15 -12.25
C ALA A 73 0.54 -4.83 -12.31
N HIS A 74 1.21 -4.88 -11.15
CA HIS A 74 2.66 -4.75 -11.08
C HIS A 74 3.34 -6.02 -11.61
N ARG A 75 4.36 -5.84 -12.43
CA ARG A 75 5.23 -6.93 -12.90
C ARG A 75 5.97 -7.60 -11.72
N TYR A 76 6.41 -6.80 -10.77
CA TYR A 76 7.00 -7.24 -9.51
C TYR A 76 6.19 -6.69 -8.34
N PRO A 77 5.78 -7.48 -7.32
CA PRO A 77 5.04 -6.98 -6.17
C PRO A 77 5.76 -5.83 -5.45
N MET A 78 5.03 -4.80 -5.03
CA MET A 78 5.55 -3.68 -4.26
C MET A 78 5.29 -3.88 -2.75
N LEU A 79 6.16 -4.65 -2.11
CA LEU A 79 6.05 -4.99 -0.69
C LEU A 79 6.43 -3.80 0.20
N SER A 80 5.85 -3.78 1.40
CA SER A 80 6.25 -2.87 2.46
C SER A 80 7.54 -3.36 3.14
N LEU A 81 8.29 -2.45 3.75
CA LEU A 81 9.42 -2.82 4.60
C LEU A 81 8.96 -3.05 6.04
N ALA A 82 9.65 -3.95 6.76
CA ALA A 82 9.52 -4.05 8.21
C ALA A 82 10.13 -2.81 8.86
N ASN A 83 9.47 -2.27 9.89
CA ASN A 83 9.97 -1.09 10.61
C ASN A 83 10.77 -1.52 11.85
N THR A 84 11.82 -0.74 12.13
CA THR A 84 12.59 -0.79 13.38
C THR A 84 12.69 0.62 13.97
N TYR A 85 12.81 0.74 15.29
CA TYR A 85 12.73 2.01 16.01
C TYR A 85 13.91 2.27 16.94
N ASN A 86 14.80 1.30 17.09
CA ASN A 86 15.98 1.39 17.96
C ASN A 86 17.14 0.56 17.41
N ARG A 87 18.33 0.79 17.97
CA ARG A 87 19.56 0.12 17.52
C ARG A 87 19.54 -1.39 17.81
N GLN A 88 18.86 -1.82 18.86
CA GLN A 88 18.77 -3.23 19.20
C GLN A 88 18.02 -4.01 18.10
N GLU A 89 16.90 -3.50 17.61
CA GLU A 89 16.15 -4.11 16.51
C GLU A 89 16.94 -4.14 15.20
N VAL A 90 17.76 -3.11 14.94
CA VAL A 90 18.69 -3.12 13.80
C VAL A 90 19.75 -4.20 13.95
N ALA A 91 20.33 -4.37 15.16
CA ALA A 91 21.29 -5.43 15.44
C ALA A 91 20.68 -6.82 15.28
N GLU A 92 19.46 -7.04 15.74
CA GLU A 92 18.71 -8.29 15.58
C GLU A 92 18.46 -8.62 14.10
N TRP A 93 18.08 -7.62 13.29
CA TRP A 93 17.99 -7.80 11.85
C TRP A 93 19.34 -8.15 11.22
N TYR A 94 20.41 -7.43 11.56
CA TYR A 94 21.76 -7.68 11.04
C TYR A 94 22.22 -9.11 11.37
N GLU A 95 22.00 -9.57 12.60
CA GLU A 95 22.26 -10.96 13.01
C GLU A 95 21.40 -11.97 12.25
N SER A 96 20.12 -11.65 12.02
CA SER A 96 19.21 -12.49 11.22
C SER A 96 19.69 -12.62 9.77
N VAL A 97 20.19 -11.55 9.16
CA VAL A 97 20.82 -11.55 7.83
C VAL A 97 22.07 -12.44 7.84
N SER A 98 22.98 -12.23 8.80
CA SER A 98 24.18 -13.06 8.93
C SER A 98 23.87 -14.55 9.05
N LYS A 99 22.88 -14.91 9.88
CA LYS A 99 22.39 -16.31 10.01
C LYS A 99 21.80 -16.84 8.70
N GLY A 100 21.01 -16.02 8.00
CA GLY A 100 20.41 -16.38 6.71
C GLY A 100 21.42 -16.57 5.59
N LEU A 101 22.57 -15.91 5.69
CA LEU A 101 23.73 -16.04 4.80
C LEU A 101 24.78 -17.05 5.29
N HIS A 102 24.48 -17.81 6.38
CA HIS A 102 25.37 -18.81 6.96
C HIS A 102 26.74 -18.27 7.38
N GLY A 103 26.79 -17.02 7.81
CA GLY A 103 28.02 -16.34 8.23
C GLY A 103 28.90 -15.84 7.08
N ALA A 104 28.41 -15.82 5.85
CA ALA A 104 29.11 -15.17 4.74
C ALA A 104 29.12 -13.65 4.96
N ASP A 105 30.22 -13.01 4.55
CA ASP A 105 30.33 -11.56 4.59
C ASP A 105 29.30 -10.89 3.69
N PHE A 106 28.77 -9.75 4.14
CA PHE A 106 27.82 -8.95 3.40
C PHE A 106 27.97 -7.46 3.68
N GLU A 107 27.60 -6.68 2.71
CA GLU A 107 27.52 -5.22 2.81
C GLU A 107 26.06 -4.79 2.93
N VAL A 108 25.84 -3.64 3.58
CA VAL A 108 24.52 -3.02 3.69
C VAL A 108 24.55 -1.67 2.98
N CYS A 109 23.66 -1.49 1.99
CA CYS A 109 23.39 -0.20 1.42
C CYS A 109 22.45 0.57 2.36
N CYS A 110 22.91 1.70 2.89
CA CYS A 110 22.17 2.62 3.74
C CYS A 110 21.63 3.76 2.88
N GLU A 111 20.33 4.03 2.94
CA GLU A 111 19.65 5.02 2.10
C GLU A 111 18.69 5.86 2.94
N MET A 112 18.35 7.06 2.46
CA MET A 112 17.29 7.87 3.07
C MET A 112 15.92 7.27 2.78
N LYS A 113 15.07 7.23 3.80
CA LYS A 113 13.66 6.89 3.65
C LYS A 113 12.85 8.14 3.38
N TYR A 114 12.58 8.38 2.12
CA TYR A 114 11.78 9.50 1.68
C TYR A 114 10.30 9.31 2.03
N ASP A 115 9.63 10.40 2.40
CA ASP A 115 8.21 10.39 2.78
C ASP A 115 7.35 11.06 1.70
N GLY A 116 6.89 10.24 0.76
CA GLY A 116 6.11 10.65 -0.40
C GLY A 116 5.11 9.59 -0.87
N LEU A 117 4.96 9.45 -2.17
CA LEU A 117 4.14 8.44 -2.83
C LEU A 117 5.02 7.52 -3.67
N SER A 118 5.03 6.23 -3.32
CA SER A 118 5.83 5.23 -4.05
C SER A 118 5.33 5.05 -5.48
N ILE A 119 6.28 4.98 -6.42
CA ILE A 119 6.07 4.83 -7.85
C ILE A 119 6.94 3.70 -8.41
N SER A 120 6.44 2.99 -9.43
CA SER A 120 7.21 2.10 -10.30
C SER A 120 7.21 2.68 -11.70
N LEU A 121 8.39 2.86 -12.29
CA LEU A 121 8.60 3.38 -13.63
C LEU A 121 9.17 2.26 -14.50
N THR A 122 8.51 1.99 -15.62
CA THR A 122 8.96 1.00 -16.62
C THR A 122 9.66 1.71 -17.77
N TYR A 123 10.85 1.24 -18.09
CA TYR A 123 11.64 1.69 -19.24
C TYR A 123 11.87 0.55 -20.22
N GLU A 124 11.68 0.83 -21.50
CA GLU A 124 11.99 -0.07 -22.61
C GLU A 124 12.88 0.67 -23.62
N ASN A 125 14.00 0.08 -23.97
CA ASN A 125 14.98 0.67 -24.88
C ASN A 125 15.38 2.12 -24.50
N GLY A 126 15.56 2.36 -23.19
CA GLY A 126 15.92 3.66 -22.64
C GLY A 126 14.81 4.72 -22.64
N ARG A 127 13.55 4.36 -22.87
CA ARG A 127 12.40 5.28 -22.95
C ARG A 127 11.37 4.97 -21.89
N LEU A 128 10.82 5.99 -21.25
CA LEU A 128 9.74 5.83 -20.29
C LEU A 128 8.46 5.34 -20.98
N VAL A 129 8.02 4.14 -20.62
CA VAL A 129 6.81 3.52 -21.14
C VAL A 129 5.64 3.73 -20.15
N ARG A 130 5.88 3.53 -18.86
CA ARG A 130 4.79 3.53 -17.86
C ARG A 130 5.24 3.99 -16.49
N GLY A 131 4.34 4.68 -15.76
CA GLY A 131 4.47 5.01 -14.36
C GLY A 131 3.23 4.58 -13.59
N VAL A 132 3.41 3.71 -12.56
CA VAL A 132 2.32 3.09 -11.79
C VAL A 132 2.51 3.34 -10.29
N THR A 133 1.48 3.83 -9.61
CA THR A 133 1.52 4.00 -8.15
C THR A 133 1.52 2.63 -7.46
N ARG A 134 2.03 2.56 -6.21
CA ARG A 134 2.07 1.29 -5.46
C ARG A 134 0.69 0.61 -5.32
N GLY A 135 -0.38 1.38 -5.15
CA GLY A 135 -1.70 0.84 -4.90
C GLY A 135 -1.74 -0.09 -3.68
N ASP A 136 -2.25 -1.30 -3.87
CA ASP A 136 -2.28 -2.37 -2.85
C ASP A 136 -1.02 -3.24 -2.82
N GLY A 137 -0.05 -2.92 -3.69
CA GLY A 137 1.20 -3.66 -3.88
C GLY A 137 1.15 -4.72 -4.97
N VAL A 138 -0.04 -5.08 -5.46
CA VAL A 138 -0.27 -5.98 -6.60
C VAL A 138 -0.79 -5.19 -7.81
N HIS A 139 -1.70 -4.25 -7.57
CA HIS A 139 -2.26 -3.35 -8.59
C HIS A 139 -2.07 -1.89 -8.17
N GLY A 140 -1.78 -1.03 -9.12
CA GLY A 140 -1.67 0.41 -8.92
C GLY A 140 -2.37 1.21 -10.02
N ASP A 141 -2.49 2.52 -9.81
CA ASP A 141 -3.08 3.42 -10.79
C ASP A 141 -2.01 3.80 -11.83
N ASP A 142 -2.31 3.67 -13.11
CA ASP A 142 -1.46 4.17 -14.21
C ASP A 142 -1.53 5.70 -14.23
N VAL A 143 -0.44 6.32 -13.83
CA VAL A 143 -0.28 7.78 -13.75
C VAL A 143 0.77 8.30 -14.75
N THR A 144 1.01 7.56 -15.82
CA THR A 144 2.08 7.84 -16.79
C THR A 144 2.02 9.26 -17.33
N ALA A 145 0.84 9.77 -17.69
CA ALA A 145 0.68 11.14 -18.17
C ALA A 145 1.12 12.18 -17.13
N ASN A 146 0.82 11.94 -15.85
CA ASN A 146 1.24 12.81 -14.76
C ASN A 146 2.74 12.69 -14.46
N VAL A 147 3.29 11.48 -14.47
CA VAL A 147 4.73 11.23 -14.31
C VAL A 147 5.56 11.95 -15.37
N ARG A 148 5.11 11.98 -16.61
CA ARG A 148 5.80 12.71 -17.70
C ARG A 148 5.98 14.20 -17.42
N THR A 149 5.13 14.79 -16.58
CA THR A 149 5.26 16.21 -16.18
C THR A 149 6.33 16.45 -15.12
N ILE A 150 6.82 15.41 -14.44
CA ILE A 150 7.82 15.50 -13.37
C ILE A 150 9.21 15.62 -14.00
N ARG A 151 9.80 16.78 -13.92
CA ARG A 151 10.97 17.16 -14.72
C ARG A 151 12.26 16.43 -14.37
N CYS A 152 12.40 15.96 -13.12
CA CYS A 152 13.55 15.17 -12.68
C CYS A 152 13.48 13.69 -13.09
N ILE A 153 12.36 13.22 -13.67
CA ILE A 153 12.23 11.88 -14.24
C ILE A 153 12.60 11.95 -15.71
N PRO A 154 13.65 11.24 -16.19
CA PRO A 154 14.04 11.24 -17.58
C PRO A 154 12.98 10.54 -18.43
N LEU A 155 12.54 11.15 -19.53
CA LEU A 155 11.67 10.51 -20.52
C LEU A 155 12.46 9.60 -21.46
N VAL A 156 13.72 9.97 -21.70
CA VAL A 156 14.72 9.22 -22.46
C VAL A 156 15.99 9.18 -21.63
N LEU A 157 16.59 8.01 -21.50
CA LEU A 157 17.81 7.83 -20.73
C LEU A 157 19.05 8.33 -21.46
N THR A 158 20.07 8.68 -20.73
CA THR A 158 21.40 9.08 -21.25
C THR A 158 22.30 7.85 -21.32
N GLY A 159 23.14 7.77 -22.34
CA GLY A 159 24.06 6.62 -22.55
C GLY A 159 23.38 5.47 -23.29
N ASP A 160 24.03 4.32 -23.30
CA ASP A 160 23.63 3.10 -24.02
C ASP A 160 23.87 1.81 -23.20
N ASP A 161 24.36 1.93 -21.98
CA ASP A 161 24.73 0.82 -21.07
C ASP A 161 23.59 0.39 -20.13
N TYR A 162 22.37 0.88 -20.35
CA TYR A 162 21.20 0.50 -19.58
C TYR A 162 20.56 -0.81 -20.10
N PRO A 163 19.85 -1.59 -19.23
CA PRO A 163 19.09 -2.75 -19.67
C PRO A 163 18.00 -2.38 -20.67
N GLN A 164 17.73 -3.26 -21.63
CA GLN A 164 16.68 -3.01 -22.64
C GLN A 164 15.28 -2.88 -22.00
N ASP A 165 15.01 -3.64 -20.94
CA ASP A 165 13.72 -3.67 -20.23
C ASP A 165 13.97 -3.76 -18.73
N PHE A 166 13.52 -2.76 -17.98
CA PHE A 166 13.65 -2.73 -16.52
C PHE A 166 12.59 -1.84 -15.87
N GLU A 167 12.36 -2.07 -14.58
CA GLU A 167 11.62 -1.18 -13.71
C GLU A 167 12.57 -0.47 -12.74
N ILE A 168 12.33 0.80 -12.49
CA ILE A 168 12.97 1.54 -11.40
C ILE A 168 11.92 2.11 -10.47
N ARG A 169 12.10 1.90 -9.19
CA ARG A 169 11.17 2.37 -8.15
C ARG A 169 11.73 3.54 -7.39
N GLY A 170 10.84 4.41 -6.97
CA GLY A 170 11.18 5.59 -6.22
C GLY A 170 10.02 6.16 -5.44
N GLU A 171 10.24 7.35 -4.93
CA GLU A 171 9.24 8.12 -4.19
C GLU A 171 9.00 9.46 -4.90
N ILE A 172 7.74 9.75 -5.22
CA ILE A 172 7.32 11.06 -5.70
C ILE A 172 7.07 11.96 -4.48
N LEU A 173 7.64 13.14 -4.52
CA LEU A 173 7.76 14.04 -3.38
C LEU A 173 7.29 15.46 -3.74
N MET A 174 6.90 16.20 -2.73
CA MET A 174 6.72 17.66 -2.84
C MET A 174 7.81 18.33 -2.01
N PRO A 175 8.70 19.12 -2.61
CA PRO A 175 9.69 19.89 -1.86
C PRO A 175 9.04 20.85 -0.85
N TRP A 176 9.68 21.06 0.31
CA TRP A 176 9.16 21.93 1.38
C TRP A 176 8.79 23.32 0.87
N LYS A 177 9.66 23.93 0.08
CA LYS A 177 9.41 25.26 -0.48
C LYS A 177 8.16 25.31 -1.38
N VAL A 178 7.92 24.24 -2.16
CA VAL A 178 6.73 24.15 -3.03
C VAL A 178 5.47 23.96 -2.18
N PHE A 179 5.54 23.10 -1.15
CA PHE A 179 4.46 22.87 -0.22
C PHE A 179 4.04 24.14 0.54
N GLU A 180 5.01 24.89 1.05
CA GLU A 180 4.76 26.15 1.77
C GLU A 180 4.08 27.18 0.85
N ASN A 181 4.59 27.37 -0.37
CA ASN A 181 3.99 28.26 -1.35
C ASN A 181 2.56 27.86 -1.70
N LEU A 182 2.33 26.56 -1.94
CA LEU A 182 1.00 26.05 -2.26
C LEU A 182 0.00 26.26 -1.12
N ASN A 183 0.42 26.06 0.13
CA ASN A 183 -0.44 26.33 1.28
C ASN A 183 -0.68 27.84 1.48
N ALA A 184 0.30 28.70 1.22
CA ALA A 184 0.11 30.14 1.26
C ALA A 184 -0.88 30.65 0.18
N GLU A 185 -0.90 30.04 -1.00
CA GLU A 185 -1.89 30.31 -2.05
C GLU A 185 -3.30 29.85 -1.63
N ARG A 186 -3.42 28.65 -1.06
CA ARG A 186 -4.69 28.11 -0.56
C ARG A 186 -5.26 28.94 0.59
N GLU A 187 -4.42 29.39 1.51
CA GLU A 187 -4.82 30.28 2.60
C GLU A 187 -5.40 31.61 2.08
N LYS A 188 -4.78 32.20 1.06
CA LYS A 188 -5.31 33.42 0.39
C LYS A 188 -6.64 33.18 -0.32
N ALA A 189 -6.86 31.94 -0.81
CA ALA A 189 -8.08 31.51 -1.48
C ALA A 189 -9.16 31.00 -0.50
N GLU A 190 -8.90 31.04 0.82
CA GLU A 190 -9.76 30.49 1.87
C GLU A 190 -10.07 28.98 1.69
N GLU A 191 -9.14 28.23 1.05
CA GLU A 191 -9.25 26.82 0.85
C GLU A 191 -8.60 26.00 1.99
N PRO A 192 -9.04 24.77 2.28
CA PRO A 192 -8.40 23.89 3.26
C PRO A 192 -6.94 23.64 2.93
N LEU A 193 -6.04 23.81 3.89
CA LEU A 193 -4.60 23.60 3.71
C LEU A 193 -4.28 22.10 3.56
N PHE A 194 -3.22 21.78 2.82
CA PHE A 194 -2.66 20.45 2.82
C PHE A 194 -1.99 20.16 4.16
N ALA A 195 -2.21 18.96 4.68
CA ALA A 195 -1.73 18.56 6.00
C ALA A 195 -0.20 18.37 6.07
N ASN A 196 0.41 17.84 5.01
CA ASN A 196 1.84 17.60 4.90
C ASN A 196 2.26 17.43 3.42
N PRO A 197 3.58 17.50 3.12
CA PRO A 197 4.09 17.33 1.76
C PRO A 197 3.72 16.00 1.10
N ARG A 198 3.68 14.90 1.85
CA ARG A 198 3.29 13.57 1.35
C ARG A 198 1.85 13.57 0.83
N ASN A 199 0.90 14.08 1.63
CA ASN A 199 -0.50 14.15 1.22
C ASN A 199 -0.69 15.09 0.03
N ALA A 200 0.04 16.21 0.00
CA ALA A 200 0.03 17.14 -1.11
C ALA A 200 0.60 16.51 -2.39
N ALA A 201 1.72 15.77 -2.30
CA ALA A 201 2.29 15.04 -3.43
C ALA A 201 1.33 13.96 -3.95
N SER A 202 0.76 13.15 -3.05
CA SER A 202 -0.17 12.06 -3.40
C SER A 202 -1.43 12.59 -4.08
N GLY A 203 -2.07 13.62 -3.50
CA GLY A 203 -3.25 14.25 -4.08
C GLY A 203 -2.96 14.96 -5.41
N THR A 204 -1.77 15.49 -5.57
CA THR A 204 -1.33 16.10 -6.84
C THR A 204 -1.10 15.05 -7.91
N LEU A 205 -0.29 14.00 -7.64
CA LEU A 205 0.02 12.96 -8.63
C LEU A 205 -1.23 12.22 -9.11
N LYS A 206 -2.26 12.11 -8.27
CA LYS A 206 -3.55 11.49 -8.60
C LYS A 206 -4.59 12.49 -9.14
N SER A 207 -4.18 13.70 -9.53
CA SER A 207 -5.05 14.66 -10.20
C SER A 207 -5.40 14.20 -11.61
N GLN A 208 -6.64 14.44 -12.01
CA GLN A 208 -7.12 14.18 -13.39
C GLN A 208 -6.50 15.17 -14.40
N SER A 209 -6.05 16.34 -13.96
CA SER A 209 -5.39 17.35 -14.79
C SER A 209 -3.88 17.23 -14.68
N SER A 210 -3.23 16.76 -15.70
CA SER A 210 -1.75 16.72 -15.76
C SER A 210 -1.13 18.12 -15.90
N ALA A 211 -1.88 19.12 -16.37
CA ALA A 211 -1.48 20.53 -16.32
C ALA A 211 -1.34 21.03 -14.88
N LEU A 212 -2.29 20.65 -14.00
CA LEU A 212 -2.21 20.96 -12.57
C LEU A 212 -1.00 20.28 -11.92
N VAL A 213 -0.72 19.00 -12.28
CA VAL A 213 0.47 18.27 -11.80
C VAL A 213 1.75 19.00 -12.20
N ALA A 214 1.86 19.40 -13.46
CA ALA A 214 3.01 20.15 -13.99
C ALA A 214 3.24 21.46 -13.22
N SER A 215 2.17 22.22 -12.92
CA SER A 215 2.26 23.50 -12.19
C SER A 215 2.76 23.34 -10.76
N ARG A 216 2.50 22.17 -10.11
CA ARG A 216 2.86 21.91 -8.71
C ARG A 216 4.27 21.36 -8.51
N ARG A 217 5.07 21.24 -9.57
CA ARG A 217 6.51 20.97 -9.53
C ARG A 217 6.90 19.85 -8.56
N LEU A 218 6.32 18.64 -8.72
CA LEU A 218 6.71 17.47 -7.96
C LEU A 218 8.15 17.09 -8.26
N ASP A 219 8.80 16.43 -7.28
CA ASP A 219 10.14 15.89 -7.35
C ASP A 219 10.11 14.37 -7.17
N ALA A 220 11.23 13.67 -7.46
CA ALA A 220 11.34 12.22 -7.27
C ALA A 220 12.76 11.84 -6.90
N TYR A 221 12.89 10.83 -6.02
CA TYR A 221 14.13 10.11 -5.77
C TYR A 221 13.92 8.61 -6.07
N LEU A 222 14.77 8.05 -6.93
CA LEU A 222 14.69 6.63 -7.30
C LEU A 222 15.67 5.83 -6.43
N TYR A 223 15.25 4.64 -5.99
CA TYR A 223 15.98 3.89 -4.97
C TYR A 223 16.00 2.37 -5.17
N TYR A 224 15.44 1.82 -6.24
CA TYR A 224 15.46 0.37 -6.46
C TYR A 224 15.23 0.02 -7.92
N ILE A 225 16.14 -0.75 -8.51
CA ILE A 225 16.06 -1.21 -9.90
C ILE A 225 15.72 -2.70 -9.93
N LEU A 226 14.86 -3.08 -10.86
CA LEU A 226 14.38 -4.44 -11.10
C LEU A 226 14.46 -4.77 -12.57
N GLY A 227 15.12 -5.85 -12.90
CA GLY A 227 15.28 -6.33 -14.28
C GLY A 227 16.05 -7.65 -14.32
N ALA A 228 16.02 -8.32 -15.46
CA ALA A 228 16.72 -9.59 -15.65
C ALA A 228 18.24 -9.38 -15.80
N GLU A 229 18.62 -8.31 -16.51
CA GLU A 229 20.02 -8.01 -16.89
C GLU A 229 20.46 -6.69 -16.29
N LEU A 230 20.68 -6.68 -14.95
CA LEU A 230 21.25 -5.50 -14.28
C LEU A 230 22.77 -5.45 -14.42
N PRO A 231 23.40 -4.25 -14.49
CA PRO A 231 24.83 -4.10 -14.72
C PRO A 231 25.71 -4.76 -13.66
N SER A 232 25.26 -4.81 -12.41
CA SER A 232 26.02 -5.31 -11.27
C SER A 232 25.17 -6.17 -10.33
N ASP A 233 25.79 -7.07 -9.57
CA ASP A 233 25.17 -7.73 -8.42
C ASP A 233 25.04 -6.77 -7.21
N SER A 234 25.69 -5.61 -7.24
CA SER A 234 25.63 -4.59 -6.19
C SER A 234 24.46 -3.65 -6.41
N HIS A 235 23.53 -3.60 -5.45
CA HIS A 235 22.42 -2.65 -5.43
C HIS A 235 22.90 -1.20 -5.50
N TYR A 236 23.93 -0.86 -4.70
CA TYR A 236 24.53 0.47 -4.68
C TYR A 236 25.09 0.86 -6.06
N ASP A 237 25.86 -0.04 -6.69
CA ASP A 237 26.48 0.25 -7.98
C ASP A 237 25.44 0.37 -9.09
N ASN A 238 24.35 -0.42 -9.03
CA ASN A 238 23.22 -0.26 -9.96
C ASN A 238 22.53 1.10 -9.81
N LEU A 239 22.41 1.65 -8.60
CA LEU A 239 21.91 3.01 -8.40
C LEU A 239 22.88 4.08 -8.93
N GLU A 240 24.21 3.87 -8.82
CA GLU A 240 25.18 4.76 -9.45
C GLU A 240 25.12 4.71 -10.98
N HIS A 241 24.91 3.53 -11.59
CA HIS A 241 24.59 3.43 -13.02
C HIS A 241 23.29 4.18 -13.36
N ALA A 242 22.24 4.03 -12.57
CA ALA A 242 21.00 4.77 -12.77
C ALA A 242 21.21 6.29 -12.72
N ARG A 243 22.09 6.77 -11.86
CA ARG A 243 22.45 8.19 -11.82
C ARG A 243 23.07 8.63 -13.16
N GLN A 244 23.94 7.81 -13.75
CA GLN A 244 24.56 8.09 -15.04
C GLN A 244 23.53 8.07 -16.20
N TRP A 245 22.46 7.26 -16.07
CA TRP A 245 21.38 7.23 -17.06
C TRP A 245 20.41 8.42 -16.95
N GLY A 246 20.61 9.30 -15.96
CA GLY A 246 19.82 10.52 -15.77
C GLY A 246 18.79 10.49 -14.68
N PHE A 247 18.73 9.43 -13.86
CA PHE A 247 17.83 9.39 -12.71
C PHE A 247 18.38 10.20 -11.54
N LYS A 248 17.47 10.83 -10.81
CA LYS A 248 17.78 11.49 -9.55
C LYS A 248 17.87 10.43 -8.43
N ILE A 249 19.09 10.14 -8.03
CA ILE A 249 19.44 9.19 -6.97
C ILE A 249 19.93 9.99 -5.76
N SER A 250 19.63 9.52 -4.54
CA SER A 250 20.08 10.14 -3.30
C SER A 250 21.59 10.27 -3.24
N GLU A 251 22.11 11.44 -2.89
CA GLU A 251 23.53 11.63 -2.59
C GLU A 251 23.88 11.10 -1.18
N GLY A 252 22.87 10.92 -0.34
CA GLY A 252 23.03 10.46 1.04
C GLY A 252 23.07 8.95 1.20
N MET A 253 23.36 8.15 0.15
CA MET A 253 23.51 6.70 0.28
C MET A 253 24.95 6.30 0.59
N MET A 254 25.13 5.16 1.26
CA MET A 254 26.43 4.66 1.69
C MET A 254 26.43 3.11 1.72
N LYS A 255 27.57 2.50 1.35
CA LYS A 255 27.85 1.09 1.65
C LYS A 255 28.46 0.98 3.05
N ALA A 256 27.86 0.18 3.92
CA ALA A 256 28.34 -0.12 5.27
C ALA A 256 28.78 -1.59 5.35
N HIS A 257 29.93 -1.81 5.97
CA HIS A 257 30.57 -3.12 6.16
C HIS A 257 30.39 -3.64 7.59
N SER A 258 29.90 -2.81 8.49
CA SER A 258 29.71 -3.17 9.89
C SER A 258 28.46 -2.49 10.49
N LEU A 259 28.06 -3.01 11.65
CA LEU A 259 26.94 -2.45 12.40
C LEU A 259 27.26 -1.04 12.93
N GLU A 260 28.51 -0.78 13.27
CA GLU A 260 29.02 0.52 13.74
C GLU A 260 28.90 1.58 12.65
N GLU A 261 29.22 1.23 11.40
CA GLU A 261 29.05 2.14 10.25
C GLU A 261 27.57 2.45 9.99
N ILE A 262 26.70 1.45 10.12
CA ILE A 262 25.23 1.66 10.04
C ILE A 262 24.77 2.64 11.13
N TYR A 263 25.26 2.48 12.37
CA TYR A 263 24.89 3.39 13.46
C TYR A 263 25.42 4.80 13.24
N ALA A 264 26.63 4.94 12.71
CA ALA A 264 27.18 6.25 12.37
C ALA A 264 26.35 6.96 11.28
N PHE A 265 25.86 6.20 10.30
CA PHE A 265 24.96 6.72 9.28
C PHE A 265 23.61 7.17 9.87
N ILE A 266 23.05 6.38 10.78
CA ILE A 266 21.80 6.72 11.50
C ILE A 266 21.98 8.02 12.27
N ASP A 267 23.06 8.15 13.07
CA ASP A 267 23.32 9.34 13.89
C ASP A 267 23.53 10.61 13.06
N LYS A 268 24.25 10.49 11.96
CA LYS A 268 24.43 11.58 11.01
C LYS A 268 23.09 12.11 10.51
N TRP A 269 22.26 11.22 10.00
CA TRP A 269 21.01 11.61 9.34
C TRP A 269 19.87 11.93 10.30
N ASP A 270 19.91 11.46 11.55
CA ASP A 270 18.95 11.93 12.57
C ASP A 270 19.05 13.44 12.80
N THR A 271 20.23 14.01 12.59
CA THR A 271 20.51 15.44 12.70
C THR A 271 20.36 16.18 11.35
N GLU A 272 21.03 15.67 10.30
CA GLU A 272 21.18 16.40 9.02
C GLU A 272 19.92 16.34 8.15
N ARG A 273 19.01 15.38 8.34
CA ARG A 273 17.75 15.24 7.57
C ARG A 273 16.90 16.49 7.57
N LYS A 274 16.97 17.32 8.62
CA LYS A 274 16.22 18.57 8.74
C LYS A 274 16.60 19.61 7.69
N ASN A 275 17.79 19.46 7.09
CA ASN A 275 18.31 20.35 6.05
C ASN A 275 17.94 19.86 4.64
N LEU A 276 17.33 18.69 4.50
CA LEU A 276 16.93 18.17 3.20
C LEU A 276 15.75 18.99 2.61
N PRO A 277 15.73 19.19 1.28
CA PRO A 277 14.68 19.94 0.63
C PRO A 277 13.33 19.21 0.60
N VAL A 278 13.30 17.94 1.00
CA VAL A 278 12.14 17.03 0.99
C VAL A 278 11.98 16.31 2.33
N ALA A 279 10.77 15.85 2.60
CA ALA A 279 10.47 15.10 3.82
C ALA A 279 11.09 13.70 3.80
N THR A 280 11.64 13.29 4.97
CA THR A 280 12.18 11.95 5.22
C THR A 280 11.71 11.47 6.58
N ASP A 281 11.37 10.18 6.70
CA ASP A 281 10.83 9.59 7.93
C ASP A 281 11.75 8.54 8.57
N GLY A 282 12.94 8.31 7.98
CA GLY A 282 13.87 7.31 8.46
C GLY A 282 15.00 7.01 7.48
N ILE A 283 15.52 5.82 7.62
CA ILE A 283 16.60 5.24 6.81
C ILE A 283 16.12 3.87 6.32
N VAL A 284 16.54 3.48 5.13
CA VAL A 284 16.34 2.13 4.61
C VAL A 284 17.70 1.43 4.58
N LEU A 285 17.75 0.24 5.15
CA LEU A 285 18.91 -0.63 5.16
C LEU A 285 18.62 -1.82 4.26
N LYS A 286 19.46 -2.07 3.27
CA LYS A 286 19.32 -3.17 2.30
C LYS A 286 20.63 -3.95 2.19
N VAL A 287 20.58 -5.27 2.17
CA VAL A 287 21.73 -6.09 1.79
C VAL A 287 22.16 -5.71 0.38
N ASN A 288 23.42 -5.39 0.16
CA ASN A 288 23.90 -4.79 -1.09
C ASN A 288 23.92 -5.78 -2.27
N SER A 289 24.32 -7.05 -2.04
CA SER A 289 24.34 -8.06 -3.10
C SER A 289 22.96 -8.55 -3.47
N LEU A 290 22.58 -8.46 -4.75
CA LEU A 290 21.31 -8.97 -5.26
C LEU A 290 21.21 -10.50 -5.18
N ALA A 291 22.32 -11.22 -5.30
CA ALA A 291 22.39 -12.66 -5.08
C ALA A 291 22.05 -13.02 -3.64
N GLN A 292 22.61 -12.28 -2.66
CA GLN A 292 22.28 -12.46 -1.25
C GLN A 292 20.85 -12.04 -0.93
N GLN A 293 20.30 -11.01 -1.56
CA GLN A 293 18.88 -10.65 -1.44
C GLN A 293 17.97 -11.80 -1.88
N ARG A 294 18.28 -12.44 -3.01
CA ARG A 294 17.53 -13.61 -3.51
C ARG A 294 17.62 -14.80 -2.54
N GLN A 295 18.80 -15.04 -1.97
CA GLN A 295 19.03 -16.09 -0.97
C GLN A 295 18.20 -15.89 0.30
N LEU A 296 18.18 -14.68 0.83
CA LEU A 296 17.41 -14.29 2.02
C LEU A 296 15.89 -14.34 1.79
N GLY A 297 15.46 -13.94 0.60
CA GLY A 297 14.06 -14.00 0.17
C GLY A 297 13.14 -13.06 0.95
N TYR A 298 11.87 -13.45 1.03
CA TYR A 298 10.78 -12.62 1.52
C TYR A 298 9.98 -13.34 2.60
N THR A 299 9.28 -12.55 3.42
CA THR A 299 8.13 -13.00 4.21
C THR A 299 6.85 -12.75 3.39
N ALA A 300 5.68 -13.09 3.93
CA ALA A 300 4.40 -12.74 3.29
C ALA A 300 4.16 -11.22 3.15
N LYS A 301 4.87 -10.39 3.92
CA LYS A 301 4.62 -8.93 4.00
C LYS A 301 5.81 -8.07 3.62
N SER A 302 7.03 -8.57 3.76
CA SER A 302 8.25 -7.77 3.62
C SER A 302 9.46 -8.60 3.17
N PRO A 303 10.46 -7.99 2.51
CA PRO A 303 11.74 -8.64 2.26
C PRO A 303 12.49 -8.92 3.58
N ARG A 304 13.27 -10.02 3.63
CA ARG A 304 14.14 -10.31 4.77
C ARG A 304 15.46 -9.56 4.71
N TRP A 305 15.84 -9.16 3.52
CA TRP A 305 17.11 -8.48 3.20
C TRP A 305 17.03 -6.97 3.34
N ALA A 306 15.89 -6.40 3.72
CA ALA A 306 15.76 -4.97 3.92
C ALA A 306 14.84 -4.65 5.09
N ILE A 307 15.18 -3.56 5.80
CA ILE A 307 14.35 -2.97 6.86
C ILE A 307 14.34 -1.45 6.74
N ALA A 308 13.34 -0.83 7.35
CA ALA A 308 13.26 0.60 7.55
C ALA A 308 13.56 0.93 9.02
N TYR A 309 14.58 1.74 9.27
CA TYR A 309 14.78 2.35 10.58
C TYR A 309 14.05 3.68 10.62
N LYS A 310 13.11 3.81 11.52
CA LYS A 310 12.35 5.04 11.75
C LYS A 310 13.03 5.90 12.80
N PHE A 311 13.27 7.18 12.49
CA PHE A 311 13.74 8.13 13.50
C PHE A 311 12.74 8.24 14.65
N LYS A 312 13.21 8.65 15.82
CA LYS A 312 12.31 8.92 16.94
C LYS A 312 11.27 9.94 16.52
N ALA A 313 10.02 9.61 16.79
CA ALA A 313 8.92 10.54 16.56
C ALA A 313 9.13 11.81 17.40
N GLU A 314 8.84 12.96 16.81
CA GLU A 314 8.79 14.21 17.56
C GLU A 314 7.69 14.08 18.61
N ARG A 315 7.98 14.62 19.81
CA ARG A 315 7.07 14.63 20.94
C ARG A 315 6.78 16.07 21.32
N GLU A 316 5.51 16.39 21.39
CA GLU A 316 5.05 17.72 21.80
C GLU A 316 4.13 17.63 23.02
N ARG A 317 4.16 18.66 23.85
CA ARG A 317 3.33 18.81 25.02
C ARG A 317 2.14 19.71 24.73
N THR A 318 0.93 19.24 25.05
CA THR A 318 -0.30 20.01 24.83
C THR A 318 -1.32 19.70 25.93
N ARG A 319 -2.36 20.54 26.07
CA ARG A 319 -3.39 20.38 27.09
C ARG A 319 -4.54 19.51 26.59
N LEU A 320 -4.97 18.54 27.39
CA LEU A 320 -6.17 17.73 27.16
C LEU A 320 -7.42 18.56 27.47
N LEU A 321 -8.24 18.81 26.47
CA LEU A 321 -9.50 19.55 26.60
C LEU A 321 -10.70 18.65 26.94
N GLY A 322 -10.65 17.38 26.51
CA GLY A 322 -11.72 16.41 26.73
C GLY A 322 -11.47 15.11 25.99
N VAL A 323 -12.33 14.13 26.22
CA VAL A 323 -12.31 12.84 25.53
C VAL A 323 -13.66 12.58 24.90
N THR A 324 -13.65 12.21 23.63
CA THR A 324 -14.82 11.75 22.88
C THR A 324 -14.68 10.27 22.56
N PHE A 325 -15.79 9.56 22.42
CA PHE A 325 -15.81 8.14 22.15
C PHE A 325 -16.42 7.88 20.78
N GLN A 326 -15.69 7.15 19.94
CA GLN A 326 -16.10 6.83 18.59
C GLN A 326 -16.45 5.36 18.47
N VAL A 327 -17.54 5.06 17.78
CA VAL A 327 -17.99 3.69 17.53
C VAL A 327 -17.57 3.28 16.12
N GLY A 328 -16.77 2.23 16.04
CA GLY A 328 -16.32 1.67 14.75
C GLY A 328 -17.33 0.69 14.15
N ARG A 329 -17.02 0.23 12.95
CA ARG A 329 -17.81 -0.73 12.15
C ARG A 329 -18.18 -2.01 12.91
N THR A 330 -17.29 -2.50 13.76
CA THR A 330 -17.47 -3.71 14.55
C THR A 330 -18.12 -3.47 15.92
N GLY A 331 -18.58 -2.24 16.18
CA GLY A 331 -19.07 -1.84 17.49
C GLY A 331 -17.97 -1.43 18.48
N ALA A 332 -16.70 -1.57 18.15
CA ALA A 332 -15.58 -1.19 19.00
C ALA A 332 -15.66 0.30 19.35
N VAL A 333 -15.58 0.62 20.64
CA VAL A 333 -15.63 1.99 21.15
C VAL A 333 -14.21 2.46 21.46
N THR A 334 -13.76 3.44 20.69
CA THR A 334 -12.40 3.98 20.80
C THR A 334 -12.44 5.38 21.42
N PRO A 335 -11.74 5.61 22.53
CA PRO A 335 -11.60 6.94 23.12
C PRO A 335 -10.61 7.78 22.30
N VAL A 336 -10.96 9.05 22.08
CA VAL A 336 -10.17 10.03 21.34
C VAL A 336 -10.00 11.28 22.19
N ALA A 337 -8.76 11.62 22.51
CA ALA A 337 -8.41 12.85 23.18
C ALA A 337 -8.62 14.04 22.24
N ASN A 338 -9.32 15.07 22.70
CA ASN A 338 -9.35 16.38 22.07
C ASN A 338 -8.41 17.30 22.86
N MET A 339 -7.52 17.99 22.16
CA MET A 339 -6.41 18.71 22.77
C MET A 339 -6.34 20.14 22.22
N GLU A 340 -5.65 21.01 22.95
CA GLU A 340 -5.22 22.28 22.36
C GLU A 340 -4.39 22.01 21.10
N PRO A 341 -4.59 22.82 20.04
CA PRO A 341 -3.84 22.61 18.79
C PRO A 341 -2.33 22.71 19.03
N VAL A 342 -1.58 21.72 18.62
CA VAL A 342 -0.12 21.69 18.73
C VAL A 342 0.52 21.32 17.40
N GLN A 343 1.61 22.01 17.06
CA GLN A 343 2.40 21.70 15.87
C GLN A 343 3.23 20.44 16.14
N LEU A 344 3.04 19.41 15.32
CA LEU A 344 3.75 18.13 15.49
C LEU A 344 4.07 17.53 14.12
N ALA A 345 5.37 17.33 13.84
CA ALA A 345 5.87 16.82 12.58
C ALA A 345 5.22 17.50 11.34
N GLY A 346 5.33 18.83 11.31
CA GLY A 346 4.84 19.67 10.20
C GLY A 346 3.33 19.80 10.06
N THR A 347 2.52 19.28 11.00
CA THR A 347 1.06 19.42 10.95
C THR A 347 0.47 19.86 12.28
N MET A 348 -0.67 20.56 12.21
CA MET A 348 -1.43 20.95 13.39
C MET A 348 -2.27 19.76 13.90
N VAL A 349 -1.95 19.24 15.08
CA VAL A 349 -2.64 18.14 15.73
C VAL A 349 -3.60 18.68 16.79
N LYS A 350 -4.86 18.24 16.75
CA LYS A 350 -5.93 18.60 17.70
C LYS A 350 -6.54 17.38 18.40
N ARG A 351 -6.27 16.17 17.86
CA ARG A 351 -6.86 14.92 18.33
C ARG A 351 -5.83 13.82 18.33
N ALA A 352 -5.89 12.93 19.34
CA ALA A 352 -5.02 11.76 19.45
C ALA A 352 -5.81 10.54 19.95
N THR A 353 -5.42 9.34 19.53
CA THR A 353 -6.05 8.11 20.04
C THR A 353 -5.62 7.83 21.49
N LEU A 354 -6.56 7.28 22.25
CA LEU A 354 -6.34 6.74 23.59
C LEU A 354 -6.54 5.21 23.63
N ASN A 355 -6.65 4.58 22.47
CA ASN A 355 -6.80 3.15 22.24
C ASN A 355 -8.02 2.51 22.94
N ASN A 356 -8.03 2.40 24.29
CA ASN A 356 -9.07 1.74 25.10
C ASN A 356 -9.09 2.27 26.55
N GLU A 357 -9.98 1.73 27.37
CA GLU A 357 -10.09 2.09 28.79
C GLU A 357 -8.83 1.80 29.59
N ASP A 358 -8.18 0.64 29.34
CA ASP A 358 -6.98 0.25 30.08
C ASP A 358 -5.84 1.25 29.85
N PHE A 359 -5.78 1.82 28.64
CA PHE A 359 -4.82 2.85 28.29
C PHE A 359 -5.07 4.16 29.05
N ILE A 360 -6.33 4.59 29.15
CA ILE A 360 -6.73 5.77 29.95
C ILE A 360 -6.31 5.57 31.41
N ARG A 361 -6.60 4.39 31.98
CA ARG A 361 -6.27 4.05 33.38
C ARG A 361 -4.77 3.97 33.62
N SER A 362 -4.01 3.41 32.65
CA SER A 362 -2.55 3.27 32.80
C SER A 362 -1.82 4.60 32.91
N PHE A 363 -2.38 5.66 32.32
CA PHE A 363 -1.87 7.03 32.44
C PHE A 363 -2.50 7.83 33.58
N ASP A 364 -3.48 7.27 34.28
CA ASP A 364 -4.26 8.03 35.28
C ASP A 364 -4.72 9.38 34.74
N LEU A 365 -5.32 9.36 33.54
CA LEU A 365 -5.60 10.56 32.74
C LEU A 365 -6.73 11.40 33.34
N HIS A 366 -6.49 12.69 33.51
CA HIS A 366 -7.48 13.65 34.02
C HIS A 366 -7.76 14.75 32.99
N LEU A 367 -8.96 15.32 33.05
CA LEU A 367 -9.32 16.47 32.23
C LEU A 367 -8.46 17.69 32.60
N GLY A 368 -7.93 18.36 31.60
CA GLY A 368 -7.03 19.50 31.79
C GLY A 368 -5.55 19.12 31.92
N ASP A 369 -5.21 17.81 32.02
CA ASP A 369 -3.82 17.36 32.04
C ASP A 369 -3.02 17.87 30.86
N TYR A 370 -1.75 18.16 31.09
CA TYR A 370 -0.79 18.29 30.01
C TYR A 370 -0.32 16.89 29.57
N VAL A 371 -0.47 16.60 28.30
CA VAL A 371 -0.15 15.30 27.71
C VAL A 371 0.95 15.42 26.67
N TYR A 372 1.75 14.36 26.56
CA TYR A 372 2.75 14.26 25.51
C TYR A 372 2.18 13.48 24.34
N VAL A 373 2.28 14.06 23.15
CA VAL A 373 1.73 13.50 21.89
C VAL A 373 2.84 13.19 20.93
N GLU A 374 2.77 12.03 20.31
CA GLU A 374 3.62 11.58 19.22
C GLU A 374 2.75 11.13 18.03
N LYS A 375 3.30 11.17 16.81
CA LYS A 375 2.67 10.49 15.66
C LYS A 375 3.19 9.07 15.53
N GLY A 376 2.35 8.09 15.82
CA GLY A 376 2.65 6.68 15.56
C GLY A 376 2.81 6.41 14.07
N GLY A 377 4.01 5.95 13.64
CA GLY A 377 4.33 5.78 12.23
C GLY A 377 4.25 7.08 11.42
N GLU A 378 4.43 8.23 12.09
CA GLU A 378 4.35 9.61 11.55
C GLU A 378 2.97 10.03 10.98
N ILE A 379 1.94 9.22 11.18
CA ILE A 379 0.60 9.47 10.62
C ILE A 379 -0.43 9.68 11.73
N ILE A 380 -0.57 8.73 12.68
CA ILE A 380 -1.65 8.73 13.66
C ILE A 380 -1.16 9.31 14.99
N PRO A 381 -1.71 10.45 15.45
CA PRO A 381 -1.37 11.00 16.76
C PRO A 381 -1.85 10.07 17.89
N LYS A 382 -0.96 9.82 18.86
CA LYS A 382 -1.24 9.05 20.07
C LYS A 382 -0.69 9.76 21.28
N ILE A 383 -1.34 9.65 22.42
CA ILE A 383 -0.80 10.09 23.71
C ILE A 383 0.22 9.06 24.17
N VAL A 384 1.36 9.52 24.66
CA VAL A 384 2.48 8.67 25.11
C VAL A 384 2.93 8.99 26.54
N GLY A 385 2.30 9.95 27.19
CA GLY A 385 2.58 10.30 28.57
C GLY A 385 1.72 11.44 29.08
N VAL A 386 1.72 11.62 30.38
CA VAL A 386 1.05 12.69 31.10
C VAL A 386 2.08 13.43 31.95
N ASP A 387 2.03 14.75 31.96
CA ASP A 387 2.80 15.60 32.87
C ASP A 387 2.03 15.77 34.19
N VAL A 388 2.20 14.80 35.07
CA VAL A 388 1.48 14.72 36.37
C VAL A 388 1.88 15.89 37.28
N GLU A 389 3.11 16.40 37.17
CA GLU A 389 3.60 17.51 38.00
C GLU A 389 2.86 18.81 37.70
N SER A 390 2.38 18.97 36.48
CA SER A 390 1.62 20.17 36.01
C SER A 390 0.10 20.01 36.17
N ARG A 391 -0.38 18.92 36.80
CA ARG A 391 -1.82 18.68 36.99
C ARG A 391 -2.43 19.70 37.96
N GLU A 392 -3.56 20.27 37.55
CA GLU A 392 -4.32 21.21 38.41
C GLU A 392 -4.96 20.45 39.60
N GLU A 393 -4.96 21.08 40.78
CA GLU A 393 -5.60 20.52 41.95
C GLU A 393 -7.12 20.41 41.72
N GLY A 394 -7.67 19.22 41.96
CA GLY A 394 -9.11 18.97 41.74
C GLY A 394 -9.46 18.56 40.29
N ALA A 395 -8.49 18.32 39.42
CA ALA A 395 -8.73 17.80 38.08
C ALA A 395 -9.53 16.47 38.13
N LEU A 396 -10.58 16.36 37.30
CA LEU A 396 -11.45 15.20 37.24
C LEU A 396 -10.84 14.07 36.43
N PRO A 397 -10.86 12.80 36.88
CA PRO A 397 -10.40 11.69 36.11
C PRO A 397 -11.24 11.51 34.83
N VAL A 398 -10.61 11.04 33.76
CA VAL A 398 -11.30 10.66 32.52
C VAL A 398 -11.97 9.30 32.74
N GLU A 399 -13.29 9.30 32.76
CA GLU A 399 -14.08 8.06 32.88
C GLU A 399 -14.44 7.51 31.50
N PHE A 400 -14.31 6.18 31.34
CA PHE A 400 -14.78 5.52 30.14
C PHE A 400 -16.31 5.38 30.16
N VAL A 401 -16.94 5.56 28.97
CA VAL A 401 -18.41 5.47 28.86
C VAL A 401 -18.91 4.05 29.09
N LYS A 402 -20.05 3.91 29.76
CA LYS A 402 -20.69 2.62 30.03
C LYS A 402 -21.74 2.23 28.98
N THR A 403 -22.21 3.21 28.23
CA THR A 403 -23.18 3.03 27.15
C THR A 403 -22.65 3.57 25.84
N CYS A 404 -23.13 3.01 24.75
CA CYS A 404 -22.78 3.44 23.41
C CYS A 404 -23.15 4.92 23.21
N PRO A 405 -22.21 5.80 22.84
CA PRO A 405 -22.49 7.23 22.65
C PRO A 405 -23.46 7.52 21.51
N GLU A 406 -23.67 6.56 20.61
CA GLU A 406 -24.50 6.73 19.40
C GLU A 406 -25.93 6.17 19.56
N CYS A 407 -26.09 5.02 20.22
CA CYS A 407 -27.40 4.35 20.32
C CYS A 407 -27.85 4.09 21.76
N GLY A 408 -27.04 4.44 22.78
CA GLY A 408 -27.39 4.29 24.21
C GLY A 408 -27.32 2.87 24.74
N THR A 409 -27.04 1.86 23.92
CA THR A 409 -26.98 0.45 24.35
C THR A 409 -25.81 0.24 25.33
N PRO A 410 -25.99 -0.51 26.45
CA PRO A 410 -24.90 -0.85 27.35
C PRO A 410 -23.73 -1.53 26.60
N LEU A 411 -22.50 -1.08 26.88
CA LEU A 411 -21.30 -1.66 26.26
C LEU A 411 -20.96 -3.00 26.92
N VAL A 412 -20.37 -3.89 26.13
CA VAL A 412 -19.85 -5.19 26.59
C VAL A 412 -18.35 -5.25 26.38
N ARG A 413 -17.65 -5.91 27.29
CA ARG A 413 -16.23 -6.25 27.14
C ARG A 413 -16.11 -7.76 27.18
N TYR A 414 -15.59 -8.34 26.13
CA TYR A 414 -15.39 -9.79 26.05
C TYR A 414 -14.17 -10.22 26.88
N GLU A 415 -14.22 -11.43 27.42
CA GLU A 415 -13.12 -11.98 28.19
C GLU A 415 -11.83 -12.06 27.36
N GLY A 416 -10.73 -11.54 27.90
CA GLY A 416 -9.44 -11.47 27.22
C GLY A 416 -9.28 -10.33 26.20
N GLU A 417 -10.32 -9.50 25.98
CA GLU A 417 -10.24 -8.34 25.12
C GLU A 417 -10.13 -7.02 25.93
N ALA A 418 -9.29 -6.09 25.43
CA ALA A 418 -9.13 -4.77 26.05
C ALA A 418 -10.17 -3.75 25.58
N VAL A 419 -10.94 -4.08 24.54
CA VAL A 419 -11.86 -3.19 23.85
C VAL A 419 -13.29 -3.40 24.34
N HIS A 420 -14.03 -2.30 24.53
CA HIS A 420 -15.47 -2.31 24.76
C HIS A 420 -16.23 -2.23 23.44
N TYR A 421 -17.33 -2.95 23.34
CA TYR A 421 -18.13 -3.04 22.12
C TYR A 421 -19.58 -2.65 22.38
N CYS A 422 -20.18 -1.96 21.41
CA CYS A 422 -21.63 -1.84 21.32
C CYS A 422 -22.20 -3.11 20.69
N PRO A 423 -23.00 -3.92 21.42
CA PRO A 423 -23.53 -5.17 20.87
C PRO A 423 -24.72 -4.95 19.91
N ASN A 424 -25.21 -3.73 19.77
CA ASN A 424 -26.35 -3.40 18.91
C ASN A 424 -25.90 -3.19 17.46
N ASP A 425 -25.60 -4.26 16.77
CA ASP A 425 -25.16 -4.21 15.38
C ASP A 425 -26.32 -3.99 14.38
N ALA A 426 -27.56 -4.27 14.78
CA ALA A 426 -28.73 -4.14 13.94
C ALA A 426 -29.18 -2.68 13.72
N THR A 427 -29.04 -1.80 14.73
CA THR A 427 -29.60 -0.44 14.69
C THR A 427 -28.62 0.67 15.00
N CYS A 428 -27.40 0.37 15.44
CA CYS A 428 -26.38 1.38 15.75
C CYS A 428 -25.87 2.03 14.45
N PRO A 429 -26.07 3.36 14.25
CA PRO A 429 -25.79 4.02 12.97
C PRO A 429 -24.35 3.88 12.47
N PRO A 430 -23.29 4.06 13.29
CA PRO A 430 -21.90 3.87 12.84
C PRO A 430 -21.61 2.44 12.40
N GLN A 431 -22.21 1.44 13.05
CA GLN A 431 -21.99 0.04 12.66
C GLN A 431 -22.65 -0.26 11.31
N ILE A 432 -23.87 0.23 11.07
CA ILE A 432 -24.57 0.09 9.79
C ILE A 432 -23.77 0.77 8.69
N LYS A 433 -23.45 2.06 8.85
CA LYS A 433 -22.69 2.83 7.85
C LYS A 433 -21.34 2.19 7.57
N GLY A 434 -20.58 1.83 8.60
CA GLY A 434 -19.28 1.23 8.45
C GLY A 434 -19.30 -0.15 7.79
N ARG A 435 -20.37 -0.95 7.94
CA ARG A 435 -20.53 -2.21 7.18
C ARG A 435 -20.80 -1.93 5.71
N ILE A 436 -21.60 -0.92 5.38
CA ILE A 436 -21.84 -0.52 4.00
C ILE A 436 -20.55 0.03 3.36
N GLU A 437 -19.80 0.88 4.07
CA GLU A 437 -18.49 1.39 3.62
C GLU A 437 -17.48 0.26 3.37
N HIS A 438 -17.46 -0.74 4.25
CA HIS A 438 -16.63 -1.94 4.03
C HIS A 438 -17.06 -2.70 2.79
N PHE A 439 -18.37 -2.94 2.63
CA PHE A 439 -18.94 -3.68 1.52
C PHE A 439 -18.61 -3.04 0.17
N ILE A 440 -18.73 -1.71 0.05
CA ILE A 440 -18.43 -0.98 -1.19
C ILE A 440 -16.94 -0.81 -1.46
N SER A 441 -16.09 -1.07 -0.48
CA SER A 441 -14.65 -0.81 -0.56
C SER A 441 -13.97 -1.53 -1.73
N ARG A 442 -12.83 -0.99 -2.19
CA ARG A 442 -12.04 -1.51 -3.32
C ARG A 442 -11.69 -3.00 -3.17
N LYS A 443 -11.36 -3.46 -1.96
CA LYS A 443 -11.04 -4.87 -1.69
C LYS A 443 -12.24 -5.79 -1.56
N ALA A 444 -13.41 -5.22 -1.31
CA ALA A 444 -14.68 -5.95 -1.23
C ALA A 444 -15.42 -5.90 -2.59
N MET A 445 -16.54 -5.26 -2.68
CA MET A 445 -17.36 -5.23 -3.91
C MET A 445 -16.88 -4.19 -4.94
N ASN A 446 -15.93 -3.32 -4.60
CA ASN A 446 -15.34 -2.30 -5.48
C ASN A 446 -16.38 -1.43 -6.19
N ILE A 447 -17.31 -0.87 -5.43
CA ILE A 447 -18.34 0.03 -5.98
C ILE A 447 -17.78 1.44 -5.97
N ASP A 448 -17.35 1.91 -7.12
CA ASP A 448 -16.80 3.25 -7.30
C ASP A 448 -17.85 4.34 -7.14
N SER A 449 -17.40 5.57 -6.87
CA SER A 449 -18.23 6.77 -6.70
C SER A 449 -19.16 6.77 -5.49
N LEU A 450 -19.10 5.75 -4.62
CA LEU A 450 -19.71 5.71 -3.29
C LEU A 450 -18.62 5.89 -2.23
N GLY A 451 -18.66 7.02 -1.51
CA GLY A 451 -17.78 7.31 -0.39
C GLY A 451 -18.54 7.41 0.94
N PRO A 452 -17.83 7.55 2.09
CA PRO A 452 -18.45 7.66 3.41
C PRO A 452 -19.51 8.77 3.51
N GLU A 453 -19.29 9.92 2.87
CA GLU A 453 -20.25 11.04 2.86
C GLU A 453 -21.53 10.68 2.12
N THR A 454 -21.44 9.98 0.98
CA THR A 454 -22.58 9.52 0.21
C THR A 454 -23.35 8.43 0.96
N VAL A 455 -22.64 7.50 1.63
CA VAL A 455 -23.25 6.48 2.50
C VAL A 455 -24.03 7.15 3.65
N ASP A 456 -23.45 8.17 4.29
CA ASP A 456 -24.12 8.93 5.35
C ASP A 456 -25.33 9.68 4.83
N GLU A 457 -25.25 10.31 3.65
CA GLU A 457 -26.41 10.96 2.99
C GLU A 457 -27.54 9.95 2.75
N TYR A 458 -27.22 8.80 2.13
CA TYR A 458 -28.25 7.79 1.80
C TYR A 458 -28.85 7.14 3.05
N TYR A 459 -28.03 6.93 4.08
CA TYR A 459 -28.53 6.46 5.38
C TYR A 459 -29.50 7.47 6.01
N ARG A 460 -29.16 8.77 6.04
CA ARG A 460 -30.04 9.83 6.57
C ARG A 460 -31.33 9.97 5.76
N ARG A 461 -31.27 9.80 4.46
CA ARG A 461 -32.43 9.78 3.56
C ARG A 461 -33.24 8.49 3.63
N ARG A 462 -32.80 7.52 4.42
CA ARG A 462 -33.41 6.19 4.59
C ARG A 462 -33.47 5.36 3.30
N LEU A 463 -32.57 5.62 2.35
CA LEU A 463 -32.42 4.83 1.14
C LEU A 463 -31.72 3.49 1.40
N ILE A 464 -30.80 3.47 2.38
CA ILE A 464 -30.06 2.28 2.75
C ILE A 464 -30.06 2.07 4.27
N ARG A 465 -30.19 0.82 4.71
CA ARG A 465 -30.07 0.36 6.11
C ARG A 465 -29.16 -0.85 6.25
N ASN A 466 -28.92 -1.58 5.17
CA ASN A 466 -27.99 -2.68 5.07
C ASN A 466 -27.38 -2.73 3.66
N VAL A 467 -26.43 -3.63 3.46
CA VAL A 467 -25.70 -3.74 2.18
C VAL A 467 -26.57 -4.18 1.00
N ALA A 468 -27.64 -4.94 1.24
CA ALA A 468 -28.54 -5.40 0.19
C ALA A 468 -29.39 -4.27 -0.39
N ASP A 469 -29.71 -3.24 0.41
CA ASP A 469 -30.49 -2.08 -0.03
C ASP A 469 -29.79 -1.27 -1.13
N LEU A 470 -28.46 -1.41 -1.26
CA LEU A 470 -27.69 -0.77 -2.34
C LEU A 470 -28.19 -1.21 -3.72
N TYR A 471 -28.62 -2.46 -3.86
CA TYR A 471 -29.08 -3.03 -5.13
C TYR A 471 -30.53 -2.64 -5.50
N ASP A 472 -31.26 -2.05 -4.58
CA ASP A 472 -32.60 -1.47 -4.82
C ASP A 472 -32.54 -0.01 -5.29
N ILE A 473 -31.39 0.66 -5.14
CA ILE A 473 -31.24 2.08 -5.46
C ILE A 473 -31.36 2.31 -6.97
N THR A 474 -32.21 3.26 -7.32
CA THR A 474 -32.40 3.72 -8.71
C THR A 474 -31.74 5.08 -8.96
N VAL A 475 -31.51 5.42 -10.22
CA VAL A 475 -31.03 6.75 -10.61
C VAL A 475 -31.96 7.85 -10.08
N GLN A 476 -33.26 7.61 -10.01
CA GLN A 476 -34.24 8.59 -9.51
C GLN A 476 -34.10 8.83 -8.01
N ASP A 477 -33.80 7.79 -7.23
CA ASP A 477 -33.61 7.90 -5.78
C ASP A 477 -32.40 8.78 -5.45
N ILE A 478 -31.35 8.71 -6.25
CA ILE A 478 -30.12 9.51 -6.08
C ILE A 478 -30.31 10.94 -6.58
N ASN A 479 -30.92 11.09 -7.76
CA ASN A 479 -30.92 12.33 -8.53
C ASN A 479 -31.87 13.40 -7.98
N GLY A 480 -32.93 13.03 -7.23
CA GLY A 480 -33.86 13.92 -6.56
C GLY A 480 -34.33 15.17 -7.33
N ASP A 481 -33.44 16.12 -7.51
CA ASP A 481 -33.69 17.43 -8.16
C ASP A 481 -33.17 17.56 -9.60
N GLY A 482 -32.62 16.49 -10.17
CA GLY A 482 -32.06 16.50 -11.53
C GLY A 482 -30.61 16.98 -11.68
N SER A 483 -29.98 17.46 -10.63
CA SER A 483 -28.65 18.08 -10.67
C SER A 483 -27.48 17.05 -10.69
N ARG A 484 -27.73 15.79 -10.34
CA ARG A 484 -26.70 14.74 -10.13
C ARG A 484 -26.86 13.53 -11.06
N GLU A 485 -27.54 13.67 -12.21
CA GLU A 485 -27.86 12.53 -13.07
C GLU A 485 -26.65 11.70 -13.51
N ARG A 486 -25.56 12.35 -13.92
CA ARG A 486 -24.35 11.65 -14.37
C ARG A 486 -23.70 10.86 -13.23
N SER A 487 -23.60 11.43 -12.03
CA SER A 487 -23.07 10.75 -10.86
C SER A 487 -23.97 9.60 -10.42
N ALA A 488 -25.30 9.80 -10.46
CA ALA A 488 -26.28 8.78 -10.11
C ALA A 488 -26.22 7.57 -11.05
N ARG A 489 -26.11 7.79 -12.36
CA ARG A 489 -25.92 6.71 -13.34
C ARG A 489 -24.65 5.92 -13.06
N LYS A 490 -23.54 6.60 -12.81
CA LYS A 490 -22.25 5.96 -12.51
C LYS A 490 -22.32 5.07 -11.26
N ILE A 491 -22.96 5.55 -10.20
CA ILE A 491 -23.15 4.76 -8.97
C ILE A 491 -23.97 3.50 -9.25
N VAL A 492 -25.10 3.64 -9.95
CA VAL A 492 -25.99 2.49 -10.26
C VAL A 492 -25.28 1.50 -11.20
N GLU A 493 -24.49 1.97 -12.15
CA GLU A 493 -23.67 1.13 -13.02
C GLU A 493 -22.58 0.38 -12.22
N GLY A 494 -21.90 1.06 -11.28
CA GLY A 494 -20.94 0.45 -10.38
C GLY A 494 -21.55 -0.63 -9.47
N ILE A 495 -22.75 -0.38 -8.94
CA ILE A 495 -23.52 -1.37 -8.16
C ILE A 495 -23.83 -2.60 -9.03
N LYS A 496 -24.31 -2.42 -10.26
CA LYS A 496 -24.59 -3.52 -11.20
C LYS A 496 -23.33 -4.30 -11.57
N ALA A 497 -22.22 -3.60 -11.84
CA ALA A 497 -20.95 -4.23 -12.15
C ALA A 497 -20.41 -5.09 -11.00
N SER A 498 -20.69 -4.71 -9.75
CA SER A 498 -20.28 -5.46 -8.56
C SER A 498 -20.89 -6.87 -8.47
N CYS A 499 -21.99 -7.17 -9.16
CA CYS A 499 -22.55 -8.52 -9.25
C CYS A 499 -21.59 -9.54 -9.90
N GLN A 500 -20.57 -9.07 -10.64
CA GLN A 500 -19.55 -9.91 -11.26
C GLN A 500 -18.30 -10.12 -10.38
N VAL A 501 -18.28 -9.53 -9.19
CA VAL A 501 -17.16 -9.66 -8.26
C VAL A 501 -17.04 -11.12 -7.79
N PRO A 502 -15.82 -11.73 -7.76
CA PRO A 502 -15.61 -13.12 -7.38
C PRO A 502 -16.11 -13.48 -5.99
N PHE A 503 -16.54 -14.73 -5.79
CA PHE A 503 -17.14 -15.23 -4.55
C PHE A 503 -16.30 -15.00 -3.30
N GLU A 504 -14.98 -15.15 -3.37
CA GLU A 504 -14.08 -14.89 -2.23
C GLU A 504 -14.14 -13.44 -1.75
N ARG A 505 -14.36 -12.49 -2.65
CA ARG A 505 -14.54 -11.09 -2.30
C ARG A 505 -15.93 -10.81 -1.74
N VAL A 506 -16.95 -11.51 -2.22
CA VAL A 506 -18.30 -11.46 -1.63
C VAL A 506 -18.24 -11.94 -0.17
N VAL A 507 -17.59 -13.06 0.13
CA VAL A 507 -17.40 -13.54 1.52
C VAL A 507 -16.68 -12.49 2.38
N PHE A 508 -15.64 -11.84 1.86
CA PHE A 508 -14.97 -10.75 2.55
C PHE A 508 -15.89 -9.53 2.77
N ALA A 509 -16.68 -9.19 1.75
CA ALA A 509 -17.61 -8.05 1.76
C ALA A 509 -18.73 -8.19 2.80
N LEU A 510 -19.16 -9.41 3.13
CA LEU A 510 -20.14 -9.67 4.19
C LEU A 510 -19.68 -9.13 5.56
N GLY A 511 -18.38 -8.90 5.74
CA GLY A 511 -17.83 -8.23 6.93
C GLY A 511 -17.93 -9.07 8.21
N ILE A 512 -17.91 -10.40 8.09
CA ILE A 512 -17.91 -11.35 9.23
C ILE A 512 -16.75 -11.01 10.17
N ARG A 513 -17.05 -10.87 11.46
CA ARG A 513 -16.02 -10.50 12.45
C ARG A 513 -14.86 -11.51 12.40
N LEU A 514 -13.63 -11.00 12.46
CA LEU A 514 -12.36 -11.75 12.37
C LEU A 514 -12.06 -12.35 10.98
N VAL A 515 -12.99 -12.37 10.04
CA VAL A 515 -12.75 -12.84 8.68
C VAL A 515 -12.18 -11.69 7.85
N GLY A 516 -10.86 -11.72 7.64
CA GLY A 516 -10.14 -10.81 6.75
C GLY A 516 -10.12 -11.33 5.31
N GLU A 517 -9.49 -10.58 4.40
CA GLU A 517 -9.37 -10.93 2.98
C GLU A 517 -8.78 -12.33 2.76
N THR A 518 -7.68 -12.65 3.44
CA THR A 518 -7.03 -13.98 3.34
C THR A 518 -7.94 -15.11 3.84
N SER A 519 -8.57 -14.93 5.00
CA SER A 519 -9.47 -15.94 5.57
C SER A 519 -10.73 -16.13 4.73
N ALA A 520 -11.28 -15.06 4.15
CA ALA A 520 -12.41 -15.13 3.23
C ALA A 520 -12.07 -15.97 1.98
N LYS A 521 -10.88 -15.77 1.41
CA LYS A 521 -10.38 -16.55 0.29
C LYS A 521 -10.22 -18.04 0.63
N ILE A 522 -9.69 -18.34 1.81
CA ILE A 522 -9.55 -19.71 2.31
C ILE A 522 -10.92 -20.37 2.46
N LEU A 523 -11.86 -19.68 3.12
CA LEU A 523 -13.23 -20.19 3.33
C LEU A 523 -13.96 -20.41 2.00
N ALA A 524 -13.91 -19.43 1.07
CA ALA A 524 -14.55 -19.53 -0.23
C ALA A 524 -14.03 -20.73 -1.06
N ARG A 525 -12.72 -20.95 -1.06
CA ARG A 525 -12.10 -22.07 -1.76
C ARG A 525 -12.44 -23.43 -1.13
N HIS A 526 -12.48 -23.49 0.20
CA HIS A 526 -12.79 -24.74 0.91
C HIS A 526 -14.25 -25.16 0.71
N PHE A 527 -15.18 -24.22 0.93
CA PHE A 527 -16.62 -24.51 0.87
C PHE A 527 -17.20 -24.40 -0.54
N LYS A 528 -16.51 -23.72 -1.47
CA LYS A 528 -16.86 -23.57 -2.89
C LYS A 528 -18.14 -22.78 -3.18
N ASN A 529 -19.09 -22.72 -2.26
CA ASN A 529 -20.33 -21.94 -2.35
C ASN A 529 -20.82 -21.47 -0.98
N ILE A 530 -21.71 -20.49 -1.02
CA ILE A 530 -22.23 -19.86 0.20
C ILE A 530 -23.08 -20.82 1.05
N ASP A 531 -23.83 -21.74 0.44
CA ASP A 531 -24.68 -22.67 1.18
C ASP A 531 -23.87 -23.66 2.01
N ALA A 532 -22.79 -24.18 1.47
CA ALA A 532 -21.85 -25.02 2.21
C ALA A 532 -21.20 -24.25 3.36
N LEU A 533 -20.84 -22.97 3.15
CA LEU A 533 -20.26 -22.11 4.19
C LEU A 533 -21.29 -21.80 5.29
N MET A 534 -22.53 -21.49 4.93
CA MET A 534 -23.62 -21.20 5.88
C MET A 534 -23.95 -22.39 6.78
N ASN A 535 -23.83 -23.62 6.26
CA ASN A 535 -24.10 -24.87 6.97
C ASN A 535 -22.86 -25.49 7.61
N ALA A 536 -21.71 -24.81 7.60
CA ALA A 536 -20.47 -25.32 8.12
C ALA A 536 -20.53 -25.52 9.64
N THR A 537 -20.03 -26.67 10.11
CA THR A 537 -19.93 -26.97 11.55
C THR A 537 -18.63 -26.40 12.14
N LEU A 538 -18.57 -26.30 13.47
CA LEU A 538 -17.37 -25.86 14.18
C LEU A 538 -16.17 -26.73 13.85
N ASP A 539 -16.37 -28.04 13.83
CA ASP A 539 -15.30 -29.01 13.54
C ASP A 539 -14.77 -28.85 12.11
N GLN A 540 -15.66 -28.67 11.13
CA GLN A 540 -15.25 -28.44 9.74
C GLN A 540 -14.43 -27.15 9.60
N LEU A 541 -14.88 -26.07 10.23
CA LEU A 541 -14.18 -24.79 10.17
C LEU A 541 -12.81 -24.82 10.86
N THR A 542 -12.71 -25.47 12.04
CA THR A 542 -11.45 -25.54 12.81
C THR A 542 -10.43 -26.49 12.21
N GLN A 543 -10.83 -27.42 11.33
CA GLN A 543 -9.91 -28.26 10.57
C GLN A 543 -9.20 -27.50 9.45
N ILE A 544 -9.72 -26.32 9.06
CA ILE A 544 -9.12 -25.49 8.01
C ILE A 544 -7.91 -24.75 8.59
N ASP A 545 -6.78 -24.92 7.96
CA ASP A 545 -5.55 -24.24 8.37
C ASP A 545 -5.70 -22.72 8.28
N GLY A 546 -5.37 -22.03 9.37
CA GLY A 546 -5.55 -20.57 9.47
C GLY A 546 -6.92 -20.13 10.00
N ILE A 547 -7.85 -21.04 10.27
CA ILE A 547 -9.14 -20.75 10.88
C ILE A 547 -9.14 -21.28 12.33
N GLY A 548 -8.95 -20.38 13.28
CA GLY A 548 -9.01 -20.73 14.70
C GLY A 548 -10.45 -20.79 15.24
N GLU A 549 -10.62 -21.39 16.43
CA GLU A 549 -11.93 -21.61 17.05
C GLU A 549 -12.74 -20.30 17.23
N VAL A 550 -12.10 -19.19 17.59
CA VAL A 550 -12.76 -17.89 17.76
C VAL A 550 -13.34 -17.37 16.44
N MET A 551 -12.58 -17.50 15.36
CA MET A 551 -13.05 -17.12 14.00
C MET A 551 -14.16 -18.07 13.53
N ALA A 552 -14.03 -19.36 13.75
CA ALA A 552 -15.04 -20.36 13.38
C ALA A 552 -16.38 -20.06 14.09
N LYS A 553 -16.34 -19.77 15.39
CA LYS A 553 -17.54 -19.34 16.14
C LYS A 553 -18.16 -18.05 15.57
N SER A 554 -17.32 -17.11 15.15
CA SER A 554 -17.80 -15.88 14.52
C SER A 554 -18.53 -16.13 13.20
N VAL A 555 -18.02 -17.02 12.35
CA VAL A 555 -18.66 -17.43 11.10
C VAL A 555 -20.02 -18.09 11.38
N ILE A 556 -20.07 -19.04 12.33
CA ILE A 556 -21.31 -19.72 12.71
C ILE A 556 -22.32 -18.73 13.25
N THR A 557 -21.93 -17.84 14.17
CA THR A 557 -22.83 -16.82 14.73
C THR A 557 -23.41 -15.92 13.63
N TYR A 558 -22.58 -15.50 12.67
CA TYR A 558 -23.04 -14.66 11.57
C TYR A 558 -24.17 -15.31 10.77
N PHE A 559 -24.01 -16.58 10.37
CA PHE A 559 -25.00 -17.32 9.57
C PHE A 559 -26.15 -17.90 10.39
N HIS A 560 -26.08 -17.88 11.73
CA HIS A 560 -27.23 -18.20 12.59
C HIS A 560 -28.06 -16.96 12.98
N THR A 561 -27.63 -15.76 12.57
CA THR A 561 -28.38 -14.52 12.78
C THR A 561 -29.37 -14.34 11.62
N PRO A 562 -30.69 -14.35 11.87
CA PRO A 562 -31.70 -14.32 10.80
C PRO A 562 -31.57 -13.14 9.84
N GLU A 563 -31.25 -11.97 10.38
CA GLU A 563 -31.06 -10.73 9.61
C GLU A 563 -29.90 -10.84 8.62
N ASN A 564 -28.80 -11.50 8.99
CA ASN A 564 -27.67 -11.72 8.11
C ASN A 564 -28.02 -12.74 7.02
N VAL A 565 -28.77 -13.79 7.35
CA VAL A 565 -29.27 -14.77 6.36
C VAL A 565 -30.16 -14.10 5.34
N GLU A 566 -31.09 -13.24 5.78
CA GLU A 566 -31.95 -12.46 4.88
C GLU A 566 -31.13 -11.58 3.92
N ILE A 567 -30.10 -10.89 4.43
CA ILE A 567 -29.20 -10.09 3.60
C ILE A 567 -28.52 -10.96 2.53
N VAL A 568 -27.98 -12.12 2.91
CA VAL A 568 -27.32 -13.03 1.96
C VAL A 568 -28.30 -13.52 0.88
N GLU A 569 -29.53 -13.88 1.26
CA GLU A 569 -30.56 -14.32 0.30
C GLU A 569 -30.98 -13.17 -0.66
N ARG A 570 -31.11 -11.94 -0.15
CA ARG A 570 -31.36 -10.78 -1.02
C ARG A 570 -30.21 -10.54 -2.00
N LEU A 571 -28.95 -10.59 -1.52
CA LEU A 571 -27.76 -10.45 -2.36
C LEU A 571 -27.71 -11.54 -3.45
N ARG A 572 -28.07 -12.77 -3.10
CA ARG A 572 -28.24 -13.87 -4.06
C ARG A 572 -29.29 -13.54 -5.13
N GLY A 573 -30.43 -12.99 -4.69
CA GLY A 573 -31.52 -12.58 -5.58
C GLY A 573 -31.13 -11.49 -6.59
N TYR A 574 -30.18 -10.62 -6.24
CA TYR A 574 -29.60 -9.61 -7.15
C TYR A 574 -28.53 -10.16 -8.10
N GLY A 575 -28.15 -11.43 -7.97
CA GLY A 575 -27.21 -12.10 -8.87
C GLY A 575 -25.74 -11.96 -8.52
N LEU A 576 -25.41 -11.73 -7.24
CA LEU A 576 -24.03 -11.75 -6.79
C LEU A 576 -23.45 -13.18 -6.91
N GLN A 577 -22.14 -13.27 -7.12
CA GLN A 577 -21.44 -14.55 -7.21
C GLN A 577 -21.40 -15.24 -5.85
N MET A 578 -22.29 -16.23 -5.65
CA MET A 578 -22.43 -16.99 -4.40
C MET A 578 -21.71 -18.35 -4.42
N SER A 579 -20.91 -18.59 -5.46
CA SER A 579 -20.10 -19.80 -5.63
C SER A 579 -18.89 -19.51 -6.50
N LEU A 580 -17.91 -20.38 -6.43
CA LEU A 580 -16.83 -20.41 -7.42
C LEU A 580 -17.42 -20.75 -8.79
N THR A 581 -16.87 -20.15 -9.84
CA THR A 581 -17.27 -20.42 -11.22
C THR A 581 -16.82 -21.82 -11.65
N GLU A 582 -17.45 -22.39 -12.70
CA GLU A 582 -17.02 -23.69 -13.25
C GLU A 582 -15.56 -23.67 -13.68
N GLU A 583 -15.08 -22.54 -14.21
CA GLU A 583 -13.70 -22.33 -14.59
C GLU A 583 -12.75 -22.35 -13.38
N GLN A 584 -13.16 -21.70 -12.29
CA GLN A 584 -12.42 -21.73 -11.02
C GLN A 584 -12.45 -23.12 -10.34
N LEU A 585 -13.56 -23.85 -10.48
CA LEU A 585 -13.68 -25.23 -9.99
C LEU A 585 -12.90 -26.22 -10.87
N ALA A 586 -12.91 -26.04 -12.18
CA ALA A 586 -12.12 -26.84 -13.11
C ALA A 586 -10.62 -26.61 -12.97
N SER A 587 -10.21 -25.40 -12.58
CA SER A 587 -8.83 -25.07 -12.24
C SER A 587 -8.42 -25.54 -10.82
N THR A 588 -9.36 -26.06 -10.03
CA THR A 588 -9.09 -26.66 -8.71
C THR A 588 -9.24 -28.16 -8.78
N THR A 589 -8.13 -28.87 -8.69
CA THR A 589 -8.13 -30.33 -8.57
C THR A 589 -7.64 -30.73 -7.19
N ASP A 590 -7.92 -31.98 -6.76
CA ASP A 590 -7.43 -32.53 -5.50
C ASP A 590 -6.16 -33.40 -5.69
N ILE A 591 -5.46 -33.23 -6.82
CA ILE A 591 -4.26 -34.05 -7.19
C ILE A 591 -3.17 -33.94 -6.13
N LEU A 592 -3.05 -32.79 -5.49
CA LEU A 592 -2.07 -32.50 -4.44
C LEU A 592 -2.70 -32.51 -3.04
N ALA A 593 -3.95 -33.00 -2.89
CA ALA A 593 -4.63 -33.05 -1.61
C ALA A 593 -3.79 -33.79 -0.55
N GLY A 594 -3.65 -33.20 0.64
CA GLY A 594 -2.85 -33.73 1.74
C GLY A 594 -1.33 -33.62 1.53
N LYS A 595 -0.84 -33.09 0.40
CA LYS A 595 0.60 -32.88 0.18
C LYS A 595 1.03 -31.51 0.63
N THR A 596 2.10 -31.45 1.41
CA THR A 596 2.78 -30.21 1.80
C THR A 596 4.00 -29.99 0.93
N ILE A 597 4.03 -28.91 0.17
CA ILE A 597 5.06 -28.61 -0.83
C ILE A 597 5.81 -27.35 -0.44
N VAL A 598 7.13 -27.40 -0.49
CA VAL A 598 8.00 -26.23 -0.28
C VAL A 598 8.54 -25.80 -1.63
N ILE A 599 8.42 -24.54 -1.96
CA ILE A 599 8.97 -23.95 -3.18
C ILE A 599 10.35 -23.34 -2.85
N SER A 600 11.38 -23.68 -3.65
CA SER A 600 12.75 -23.18 -3.45
C SER A 600 13.49 -23.07 -4.76
N GLY A 601 14.28 -21.98 -4.92
CA GLY A 601 15.05 -21.73 -6.14
C GLY A 601 14.45 -20.65 -7.03
N VAL A 602 15.05 -20.44 -8.19
CA VAL A 602 14.60 -19.52 -9.24
C VAL A 602 13.94 -20.35 -10.35
N PHE A 603 12.81 -19.92 -10.80
CA PHE A 603 11.96 -20.63 -11.75
C PHE A 603 11.99 -19.94 -13.11
N GLN A 604 11.94 -20.70 -14.20
CA GLN A 604 12.03 -20.19 -15.57
C GLN A 604 10.67 -20.13 -16.28
N LYS A 605 9.75 -21.06 -15.96
CA LYS A 605 8.46 -21.18 -16.66
C LYS A 605 7.36 -20.35 -16.03
N HIS A 606 7.32 -20.33 -14.70
CA HIS A 606 6.34 -19.60 -13.91
C HIS A 606 7.00 -18.93 -12.73
N SER A 607 6.43 -17.83 -12.26
CA SER A 607 6.86 -17.19 -11.02
C SER A 607 6.59 -18.08 -9.81
N ARG A 608 7.27 -17.82 -8.72
CA ARG A 608 7.07 -18.53 -7.46
C ARG A 608 5.63 -18.42 -6.94
N ASP A 609 5.00 -17.27 -7.16
CA ASP A 609 3.61 -17.03 -6.75
C ASP A 609 2.63 -17.79 -7.64
N GLU A 610 2.91 -17.94 -8.94
CA GLU A 610 2.13 -18.79 -9.82
C GLU A 610 2.24 -20.27 -9.42
N TYR A 611 3.44 -20.77 -9.10
CA TYR A 611 3.59 -22.13 -8.58
C TYR A 611 2.88 -22.33 -7.24
N LYS A 612 2.91 -21.32 -6.36
CA LYS A 612 2.13 -21.35 -5.13
C LYS A 612 0.64 -21.44 -5.42
N ALA A 613 0.15 -20.64 -6.35
CA ALA A 613 -1.24 -20.68 -6.77
C ALA A 613 -1.61 -22.04 -7.38
N MET A 614 -0.75 -22.63 -8.23
CA MET A 614 -0.94 -23.96 -8.82
C MET A 614 -0.99 -25.06 -7.76
N ILE A 615 -0.11 -25.02 -6.75
CA ILE A 615 -0.14 -25.97 -5.63
C ILE A 615 -1.47 -25.86 -4.88
N GLU A 616 -1.88 -24.64 -4.54
CA GLU A 616 -3.13 -24.38 -3.81
C GLU A 616 -4.37 -24.71 -4.65
N GLN A 617 -4.35 -24.44 -5.95
CA GLN A 617 -5.42 -24.80 -6.89
C GLN A 617 -5.59 -26.30 -7.03
N ASN A 618 -4.52 -27.07 -6.87
CA ASN A 618 -4.54 -28.53 -6.92
C ASN A 618 -4.69 -29.19 -5.54
N GLY A 619 -5.18 -28.47 -4.53
CA GLY A 619 -5.46 -29.02 -3.19
C GLY A 619 -4.22 -29.24 -2.31
N GLY A 620 -3.03 -28.82 -2.77
CA GLY A 620 -1.79 -28.91 -2.01
C GLY A 620 -1.59 -27.72 -1.05
N LYS A 621 -0.74 -27.92 -0.06
CA LYS A 621 -0.34 -26.90 0.91
C LYS A 621 1.07 -26.38 0.59
N ASN A 622 1.22 -25.07 0.38
CA ASN A 622 2.54 -24.45 0.28
C ASN A 622 3.04 -24.01 1.67
N THR A 623 4.30 -24.35 2.00
CA THR A 623 4.96 -23.90 3.23
C THR A 623 6.35 -23.34 2.95
N GLY A 624 6.79 -22.38 3.78
CA GLY A 624 8.09 -21.72 3.61
C GLY A 624 9.29 -22.54 4.06
N SER A 625 9.09 -23.56 4.91
CA SER A 625 10.17 -24.33 5.52
C SER A 625 9.95 -25.84 5.40
N ILE A 626 11.03 -26.59 5.18
CA ILE A 626 11.03 -28.06 5.10
C ILE A 626 10.93 -28.62 6.53
N SER A 627 10.03 -29.58 6.73
CA SER A 627 9.85 -30.32 7.98
C SER A 627 9.57 -31.79 7.68
N ALA A 628 9.47 -32.61 8.71
CA ALA A 628 9.10 -34.05 8.57
C ALA A 628 7.70 -34.26 7.93
N LYS A 629 6.86 -33.18 7.90
CA LYS A 629 5.54 -33.18 7.25
C LYS A 629 5.59 -32.70 5.79
N THR A 630 6.76 -32.32 5.28
CA THR A 630 6.91 -31.89 3.89
C THR A 630 6.88 -33.05 2.96
N SER A 631 5.95 -33.10 2.02
CA SER A 631 5.78 -34.17 1.06
C SER A 631 6.79 -34.12 -0.07
N MET A 632 7.09 -32.94 -0.56
CA MET A 632 8.05 -32.67 -1.62
C MET A 632 8.54 -31.20 -1.64
N VAL A 633 9.66 -31.01 -2.30
CA VAL A 633 10.18 -29.65 -2.59
C VAL A 633 10.13 -29.44 -4.10
N LEU A 634 9.42 -28.42 -4.54
CA LEU A 634 9.51 -27.91 -5.91
C LEU A 634 10.75 -27.02 -6.00
N ALA A 635 11.76 -27.52 -6.71
CA ALA A 635 13.05 -26.88 -6.83
C ALA A 635 13.21 -26.26 -8.22
N GLY A 636 13.41 -24.95 -8.26
CA GLY A 636 13.95 -24.25 -9.42
C GLY A 636 15.49 -24.25 -9.41
N GLU A 637 16.09 -23.55 -10.36
CA GLU A 637 17.54 -23.35 -10.39
C GLU A 637 18.03 -22.65 -9.12
N ASN A 638 19.23 -23.00 -8.69
CA ASN A 638 19.89 -22.43 -7.50
C ASN A 638 19.07 -22.60 -6.19
N MET A 639 18.46 -23.76 -5.99
CA MET A 639 17.87 -24.10 -4.69
C MET A 639 18.90 -23.89 -3.57
N GLY A 640 18.52 -23.13 -2.54
CA GLY A 640 19.43 -22.79 -1.43
C GLY A 640 19.99 -24.04 -0.73
N PRO A 641 21.32 -24.12 -0.50
CA PRO A 641 22.00 -25.33 0.01
C PRO A 641 21.46 -25.82 1.35
N ALA A 642 21.00 -24.94 2.23
CA ALA A 642 20.40 -25.32 3.50
C ALA A 642 19.06 -26.06 3.34
N LYS A 643 18.24 -25.69 2.35
CA LYS A 643 17.00 -26.40 2.05
C LYS A 643 17.30 -27.74 1.36
N LEU A 644 18.31 -27.77 0.49
CA LEU A 644 18.76 -29.01 -0.15
C LEU A 644 19.20 -30.03 0.90
N GLN A 645 20.16 -29.67 1.77
CA GLN A 645 20.64 -30.52 2.85
C GLN A 645 19.52 -30.98 3.80
N LYS A 646 18.56 -30.06 4.08
CA LYS A 646 17.44 -30.39 4.96
C LYS A 646 16.46 -31.36 4.30
N ALA A 647 16.22 -31.20 3.00
CA ALA A 647 15.41 -32.13 2.22
C ALA A 647 16.06 -33.53 2.18
N GLU A 648 17.35 -33.62 1.88
CA GLU A 648 18.13 -34.83 1.87
C GLU A 648 18.14 -35.51 3.24
N LYS A 649 18.42 -34.78 4.32
CA LYS A 649 18.44 -35.29 5.70
C LYS A 649 17.09 -35.87 6.14
N LEU A 650 15.99 -35.27 5.66
CA LEU A 650 14.64 -35.72 6.00
C LEU A 650 14.02 -36.69 4.96
N GLY A 651 14.77 -37.03 3.90
CA GLY A 651 14.30 -37.90 2.84
C GLY A 651 13.11 -37.30 2.04
N VAL A 652 13.02 -35.99 1.96
CA VAL A 652 11.93 -35.30 1.25
C VAL A 652 12.24 -35.30 -0.25
N ARG A 653 11.29 -35.73 -1.07
CA ARG A 653 11.44 -35.76 -2.53
C ARG A 653 11.62 -34.34 -3.07
N ILE A 654 12.60 -34.13 -3.93
CA ILE A 654 12.85 -32.91 -4.68
C ILE A 654 12.39 -33.16 -6.11
N ILE A 655 11.57 -32.22 -6.65
CA ILE A 655 11.06 -32.24 -8.02
C ILE A 655 11.39 -30.91 -8.69
N ASN A 656 11.60 -30.96 -10.01
CA ASN A 656 11.80 -29.73 -10.82
C ASN A 656 10.48 -29.20 -11.38
N GLU A 657 10.55 -28.10 -12.16
CA GLU A 657 9.38 -27.44 -12.77
C GLU A 657 8.63 -28.38 -13.72
N ASP A 658 9.36 -29.15 -14.54
CA ASP A 658 8.77 -30.08 -15.52
C ASP A 658 8.00 -31.20 -14.82
N GLU A 659 8.64 -31.85 -13.85
CA GLU A 659 8.03 -32.90 -13.06
C GLU A 659 6.78 -32.43 -12.31
N PHE A 660 6.81 -31.19 -11.80
CA PHE A 660 5.64 -30.57 -11.12
C PHE A 660 4.51 -30.32 -12.11
N LEU A 661 4.79 -29.71 -13.25
CA LEU A 661 3.79 -29.39 -14.28
C LEU A 661 3.20 -30.67 -14.89
N GLU A 662 4.02 -31.72 -15.14
CA GLU A 662 3.54 -33.01 -15.56
C GLU A 662 2.65 -33.68 -14.50
N MET A 663 3.02 -33.58 -13.21
CA MET A 663 2.24 -34.12 -12.11
C MET A 663 0.82 -33.53 -12.03
N ILE A 664 0.67 -32.24 -12.27
CA ILE A 664 -0.65 -31.59 -12.26
C ILE A 664 -1.41 -31.74 -13.58
N ALA A 665 -0.70 -31.98 -14.72
CA ALA A 665 -1.31 -32.16 -16.03
C ALA A 665 -1.79 -33.62 -16.31
N GLN A 666 -1.15 -34.64 -15.75
CA GLN A 666 -1.46 -36.05 -16.03
C GLN A 666 -2.81 -36.54 -15.47
N ASN A 667 -3.49 -35.69 -14.67
CA ASN A 667 -4.77 -36.05 -14.03
C ASN A 667 -5.81 -34.91 -14.15
N ALA A 668 -5.63 -33.96 -15.09
CA ALA A 668 -6.58 -32.90 -15.40
C ALA A 668 -7.62 -33.33 -16.45
#